data_e11bf38079eaade73a8042c6549bcefd
#
_entry.id   e11bf38079eaade73a8042c6549bcefd
#
_cell.length_a   1.000
_cell.length_b   1.000
_cell.length_c   1.000
_cell.angle_alpha   90.00
_cell.angle_beta   90.00
_cell.angle_gamma   90.00
#
_symmetry.space_group_name_H-M   'P 1'
#
loop_
_entity.id
_entity.type
_entity.pdbx_description
1 polymer ?
#
loop_
_entity_poly.entity_id
_entity_poly.type
_entity_poly.pdbx_seq_one_letter_code
_entity_poly.pdbx_strand_id
1 'polypeptide(L)'
;MSAADVRRAFLQFFREHGHTVVPSSSLVPGNDPTLLFTNAGMVQFKDVFLGKEKRDYVRATTSQRVVRAGGKHNDLENVGYTARHLTFFEMLGNFSFGDYFKRDAIRFAWDLLTRTLKLDPARLWVTVYRDDDEAADIWLKEIGIPSDRFTRLGEKSNFWSMGDTGPCGPCSEIFYDHGPAVAGGPPGSPDEDGDRYVEVWNLVFMQFDRSADGKLTPLPRPSVDTGMGLERIATVMQDVHTVYEIDLFKSLIRAAAELAGTRDLDANSLRVIADHIRSCTFLVIDGVLPSNEGRGYVLRRIIRRAIRHGYQMGIKETFFYKLVSVLEKEMGDAYPELVRGRAQVERVLKLEEERFAETLANGMSLLEGEIKETRGTMIDGETVFKLYDTFGFPADLTADIARERGMTIDQAGFDAAMEEQRKRSQDASKFGVSLSGAASIDSRTQFEGYDGLEGKGKVVALLKGGASVPELNSDDEGEVVLDRTPFYAESGGQVGDAGELASPGFHFNVADTQKRGTAFSHAGRVAQGKIRVGDTLDARVDGERRRSTALNHTATHLLHAALRKVLGTHVQQKGSLVAPDRLRFDFSHLQPVSVEELREIERLVNTEIRRNTAAQTELMDYENAVAAGAMALFGEKYEQNVRVLRIGEFSMELCGGTHVSRAGDIGFFKITSESGVASGVRRIEAITGEAAIDYVEKSDELLRDLSNLVRGSRDDVTDKVRDALERIRQMEKEIRTLKDKLASGQGVDLAAGAVDIQGVKVVATKIDGADAGALRNAVDQLKSRLKTAVIVLASVESSDKVVLVAGVTADVTSRVKAGELVGTIAAQVGGRGGGRPDFAQAGGNNPAALDAALAGVQQFVRGKLV
;
A
#
# COMPACT_ATOMS: atom_id res chain seq x y z
N MET A 1 1.35 -6.86 41.50
CA MET A 1 2.57 -6.75 40.66
C MET A 1 2.18 -6.04 39.35
N SER A 2 3.03 -5.15 38.85
CA SER A 2 2.80 -4.54 37.54
C SER A 2 3.02 -5.57 36.41
N ALA A 3 2.48 -5.29 35.22
CA ALA A 3 2.74 -6.13 34.04
C ALA A 3 4.25 -6.23 33.73
N ALA A 4 4.99 -5.13 33.91
CA ALA A 4 6.45 -5.10 33.77
C ALA A 4 7.17 -5.98 34.81
N ASP A 5 6.67 -6.03 36.05
CA ASP A 5 7.24 -6.89 37.10
C ASP A 5 6.99 -8.38 36.81
N VAL A 6 5.81 -8.72 36.32
CA VAL A 6 5.45 -10.11 35.91
C VAL A 6 6.39 -10.58 34.80
N ARG A 7 6.57 -9.76 33.75
CA ARG A 7 7.51 -10.05 32.66
C ARG A 7 8.92 -10.32 33.19
N ARG A 8 9.39 -9.45 34.05
CA ARG A 8 10.74 -9.56 34.65
C ARG A 8 10.87 -10.80 35.51
N ALA A 9 9.88 -11.08 36.36
CA ALA A 9 9.88 -12.26 37.23
C ALA A 9 9.91 -13.56 36.43
N PHE A 10 9.13 -13.66 35.32
CA PHE A 10 9.13 -14.81 34.44
C PHE A 10 10.52 -15.03 33.79
N LEU A 11 11.07 -14.03 33.15
CA LEU A 11 12.36 -14.13 32.47
C LEU A 11 13.49 -14.44 33.45
N GLN A 12 13.45 -13.84 34.65
CA GLN A 12 14.44 -14.09 35.70
C GLN A 12 14.35 -15.52 36.24
N PHE A 13 13.13 -16.02 36.52
CA PHE A 13 12.90 -17.38 37.01
C PHE A 13 13.52 -18.41 36.03
N PHE A 14 13.25 -18.29 34.74
CA PHE A 14 13.75 -19.23 33.74
C PHE A 14 15.27 -19.06 33.51
N ARG A 15 15.79 -17.85 33.59
CA ARG A 15 17.25 -17.63 33.57
C ARG A 15 17.94 -18.37 34.70
N GLU A 16 17.39 -18.31 35.91
CA GLU A 16 17.92 -19.03 37.09
C GLU A 16 17.86 -20.57 36.94
N HIS A 17 16.96 -21.05 36.05
CA HIS A 17 16.83 -22.47 35.70
C HIS A 17 17.57 -22.82 34.38
N GLY A 18 18.56 -22.04 33.98
CA GLY A 18 19.47 -22.35 32.88
C GLY A 18 18.93 -22.05 31.47
N HIS A 19 17.88 -21.23 31.35
CA HIS A 19 17.37 -20.79 30.05
C HIS A 19 18.08 -19.51 29.58
N THR A 20 18.43 -19.50 28.31
CA THR A 20 18.90 -18.27 27.64
C THR A 20 17.74 -17.34 27.41
N VAL A 21 17.86 -16.08 27.85
CA VAL A 21 16.84 -15.04 27.57
C VAL A 21 17.04 -14.56 26.13
N VAL A 22 16.06 -14.85 25.29
CA VAL A 22 16.08 -14.48 23.87
C VAL A 22 15.14 -13.30 23.65
N PRO A 23 15.59 -12.24 22.92
CA PRO A 23 14.73 -11.12 22.59
C PRO A 23 13.49 -11.55 21.77
N SER A 24 12.41 -10.74 21.83
CA SER A 24 11.26 -10.91 20.95
C SER A 24 11.68 -10.80 19.50
N SER A 25 11.27 -11.75 18.67
CA SER A 25 11.41 -11.61 17.23
C SER A 25 10.44 -10.58 16.66
N SER A 26 10.65 -10.22 15.40
CA SER A 26 9.74 -9.34 14.67
C SER A 26 8.33 -9.95 14.58
N LEU A 27 7.32 -9.09 14.60
CA LEU A 27 5.93 -9.46 14.30
C LEU A 27 5.73 -9.93 12.85
N VAL A 28 6.70 -9.63 11.99
CA VAL A 28 6.73 -10.09 10.60
C VAL A 28 7.65 -11.30 10.50
N PRO A 29 7.09 -12.53 10.40
CA PRO A 29 7.90 -13.74 10.33
C PRO A 29 8.74 -13.78 9.05
N GLY A 30 10.06 -13.93 9.18
CA GLY A 30 10.99 -13.93 8.04
C GLY A 30 10.92 -15.21 7.20
N ASN A 31 10.67 -16.36 7.85
CA ASN A 31 10.84 -17.67 7.24
C ASN A 31 9.53 -18.45 7.03
N ASP A 32 8.38 -17.84 7.26
CA ASP A 32 7.08 -18.50 7.09
C ASP A 32 6.11 -17.68 6.27
N PRO A 33 5.97 -17.95 4.96
CA PRO A 33 5.04 -17.23 4.09
C PRO A 33 3.56 -17.56 4.37
N THR A 34 3.27 -18.59 5.17
CA THR A 34 1.90 -18.98 5.52
C THR A 34 1.33 -18.14 6.65
N LEU A 35 2.18 -17.45 7.42
CA LEU A 35 1.79 -16.58 8.52
C LEU A 35 1.83 -15.11 8.11
N LEU A 36 0.74 -14.40 8.35
CA LEU A 36 0.73 -12.94 8.22
C LEU A 36 1.60 -12.28 9.29
N PHE A 37 1.43 -12.70 10.54
CA PHE A 37 2.16 -12.17 11.69
C PHE A 37 2.64 -13.29 12.61
N THR A 38 3.62 -12.99 13.42
CA THR A 38 4.04 -13.85 14.53
C THR A 38 2.89 -13.93 15.53
N ASN A 39 2.29 -15.10 15.66
CA ASN A 39 1.08 -15.37 16.44
C ASN A 39 1.32 -16.22 17.69
N ALA A 40 2.55 -16.71 17.89
CA ALA A 40 2.96 -17.53 19.02
C ALA A 40 4.45 -17.39 19.32
N GLY A 41 4.86 -17.70 20.56
CA GLY A 41 6.25 -17.57 21.01
C GLY A 41 7.23 -18.49 20.27
N MET A 42 6.74 -19.64 19.84
CA MET A 42 7.58 -20.64 19.16
C MET A 42 7.95 -20.30 17.70
N VAL A 43 7.29 -19.31 17.09
CA VAL A 43 7.49 -19.02 15.64
C VAL A 43 8.97 -18.77 15.32
N GLN A 44 9.67 -18.03 16.17
CA GLN A 44 11.11 -17.78 15.99
C GLN A 44 12.00 -19.01 16.18
N PHE A 45 11.47 -20.11 16.73
CA PHE A 45 12.20 -21.36 17.02
C PHE A 45 11.73 -22.53 16.16
N LYS A 46 10.85 -22.28 15.16
CA LYS A 46 10.28 -23.34 14.31
C LYS A 46 11.33 -24.25 13.72
N ASP A 47 12.38 -23.68 13.13
CA ASP A 47 13.44 -24.46 12.47
C ASP A 47 14.36 -25.17 13.49
N VAL A 48 14.45 -24.67 14.73
CA VAL A 48 15.15 -25.35 15.82
C VAL A 48 14.38 -26.62 16.24
N PHE A 49 13.04 -26.54 16.39
CA PHE A 49 12.19 -27.70 16.70
C PHE A 49 12.27 -28.77 15.59
N LEU A 50 12.31 -28.35 14.33
CA LEU A 50 12.45 -29.22 13.18
C LEU A 50 13.87 -29.80 12.98
N GLY A 51 14.85 -29.35 13.80
CA GLY A 51 16.25 -29.75 13.68
C GLY A 51 16.98 -29.19 12.47
N LYS A 52 16.39 -28.23 11.77
CA LYS A 52 16.97 -27.53 10.61
C LYS A 52 17.97 -26.45 11.01
N GLU A 53 17.77 -25.85 12.17
CA GLU A 53 18.63 -24.83 12.76
C GLU A 53 19.23 -25.33 14.08
N LYS A 54 20.49 -24.98 14.36
CA LYS A 54 21.14 -25.22 15.62
C LYS A 54 21.48 -23.92 16.31
N ARG A 55 21.13 -23.82 17.59
CA ARG A 55 21.50 -22.70 18.46
C ARG A 55 22.61 -23.16 19.43
N ASP A 56 23.30 -22.21 20.00
CA ASP A 56 24.30 -22.40 21.04
C ASP A 56 23.71 -22.70 22.42
N TYR A 57 22.40 -22.80 22.50
CA TYR A 57 21.61 -23.13 23.69
C TYR A 57 20.55 -24.20 23.39
N VAL A 58 20.18 -24.94 24.40
CA VAL A 58 19.12 -25.98 24.36
C VAL A 58 17.88 -25.60 25.16
N ARG A 59 17.94 -24.51 25.92
CA ARG A 59 16.84 -23.91 26.68
C ARG A 59 16.75 -22.43 26.35
N ALA A 60 15.55 -21.96 26.10
CA ALA A 60 15.31 -20.53 25.85
C ALA A 60 14.11 -20.02 26.66
N THR A 61 14.09 -18.73 26.94
CA THR A 61 12.91 -18.02 27.46
C THR A 61 12.77 -16.67 26.78
N THR A 62 11.53 -16.26 26.51
CA THR A 62 11.26 -14.98 25.83
C THR A 62 9.94 -14.38 26.30
N SER A 63 9.81 -13.07 26.19
CA SER A 63 8.54 -12.36 26.11
C SER A 63 8.32 -11.96 24.67
N GLN A 64 7.63 -12.84 23.92
CA GLN A 64 7.39 -12.63 22.49
C GLN A 64 6.17 -11.76 22.26
N ARG A 65 6.35 -10.69 21.47
CA ARG A 65 5.25 -9.90 20.93
C ARG A 65 4.51 -10.74 19.90
N VAL A 66 3.19 -10.81 19.99
CA VAL A 66 2.35 -11.55 19.06
C VAL A 66 1.17 -10.70 18.59
N VAL A 67 0.73 -10.92 17.34
CA VAL A 67 -0.44 -10.28 16.76
C VAL A 67 -1.41 -11.33 16.23
N ARG A 68 -2.69 -11.23 16.66
CA ARG A 68 -3.80 -12.05 16.23
C ARG A 68 -4.93 -11.19 15.65
N ALA A 69 -4.70 -10.66 14.45
CA ALA A 69 -5.62 -9.76 13.77
C ALA A 69 -5.85 -10.13 12.29
N GLY A 70 -5.72 -11.40 11.95
CA GLY A 70 -5.95 -11.94 10.61
C GLY A 70 -5.42 -13.36 10.45
N GLY A 71 -5.86 -14.06 9.41
CA GLY A 71 -5.54 -15.47 9.18
C GLY A 71 -6.31 -16.40 10.11
N LYS A 72 -5.68 -17.55 10.47
CA LYS A 72 -6.31 -18.61 11.29
C LYS A 72 -6.64 -18.15 12.72
N HIS A 73 -5.83 -17.27 13.29
CA HIS A 73 -6.03 -16.68 14.62
C HIS A 73 -6.41 -15.21 14.45
N ASN A 74 -7.68 -14.89 14.65
CA ASN A 74 -8.22 -13.54 14.48
C ASN A 74 -9.10 -13.17 15.67
N ASP A 75 -8.58 -12.37 16.58
CA ASP A 75 -9.29 -11.91 17.78
C ASP A 75 -9.91 -10.52 17.61
N LEU A 76 -9.71 -9.87 16.45
CA LEU A 76 -10.05 -8.46 16.22
C LEU A 76 -11.51 -8.11 16.56
N GLU A 77 -12.45 -9.00 16.22
CA GLU A 77 -13.88 -8.76 16.44
C GLU A 77 -14.27 -8.78 17.92
N ASN A 78 -13.53 -9.53 18.74
CA ASN A 78 -13.80 -9.71 20.16
C ASN A 78 -13.16 -8.61 21.04
N VAL A 79 -12.20 -7.86 20.47
CA VAL A 79 -11.46 -6.81 21.18
C VAL A 79 -12.39 -5.69 21.62
N GLY A 80 -12.34 -5.37 22.91
CA GLY A 80 -13.16 -4.36 23.56
C GLY A 80 -14.51 -4.86 24.06
N TYR A 81 -14.97 -6.04 23.60
CA TYR A 81 -16.28 -6.62 23.95
C TYR A 81 -16.19 -7.83 24.89
N THR A 82 -15.03 -8.44 25.01
CA THR A 82 -14.75 -9.56 25.94
C THR A 82 -13.68 -9.14 26.94
N ALA A 83 -13.59 -9.88 28.05
CA ALA A 83 -12.65 -9.58 29.13
C ALA A 83 -11.17 -9.90 28.81
N ARG A 84 -10.90 -10.74 27.79
CA ARG A 84 -9.62 -11.44 27.61
C ARG A 84 -9.00 -11.41 26.21
N HIS A 85 -9.70 -10.91 25.16
CA HIS A 85 -9.20 -10.90 23.80
C HIS A 85 -8.50 -9.60 23.43
N LEU A 86 -7.33 -9.72 22.80
CA LEU A 86 -6.45 -8.64 22.38
C LEU A 86 -5.92 -8.92 20.97
N THR A 87 -5.76 -7.88 20.15
CA THR A 87 -5.06 -8.03 18.85
C THR A 87 -3.56 -8.18 19.02
N PHE A 88 -3.00 -7.53 20.04
CA PHE A 88 -1.60 -7.60 20.40
C PHE A 88 -1.46 -7.97 21.88
N PHE A 89 -0.62 -8.94 22.15
CA PHE A 89 -0.24 -9.29 23.52
C PHE A 89 1.19 -9.83 23.59
N GLU A 90 1.72 -9.89 24.80
CA GLU A 90 3.01 -10.51 25.06
C GLU A 90 2.82 -11.95 25.50
N MET A 91 3.45 -12.88 24.80
CA MET A 91 3.47 -14.29 25.14
C MET A 91 4.79 -14.63 25.84
N LEU A 92 4.70 -14.88 27.13
CA LEU A 92 5.82 -15.36 27.93
C LEU A 92 6.00 -16.85 27.68
N GLY A 93 7.18 -17.25 27.20
CA GLY A 93 7.44 -18.65 26.84
C GLY A 93 8.75 -19.16 27.40
N ASN A 94 8.76 -20.44 27.77
CA ASN A 94 9.96 -21.20 28.00
C ASN A 94 9.99 -22.41 27.08
N PHE A 95 11.15 -22.72 26.57
CA PHE A 95 11.40 -23.66 25.49
C PHE A 95 12.51 -24.63 25.87
N SER A 96 12.31 -25.90 25.49
CA SER A 96 13.34 -26.94 25.55
C SER A 96 13.50 -27.59 24.19
N PHE A 97 14.69 -27.62 23.67
CA PHE A 97 15.02 -28.22 22.38
C PHE A 97 15.65 -29.60 22.59
N GLY A 98 14.86 -30.50 23.19
CA GLY A 98 15.27 -31.87 23.49
C GLY A 98 16.21 -32.05 24.71
N ASP A 99 16.15 -31.12 25.66
CA ASP A 99 16.92 -31.16 26.90
C ASP A 99 16.08 -31.65 28.07
N TYR A 100 14.92 -31.00 28.33
CA TYR A 100 13.92 -31.49 29.29
C TYR A 100 12.55 -31.66 28.61
N PHE A 101 11.63 -32.38 29.28
CA PHE A 101 10.31 -32.64 28.72
C PHE A 101 9.20 -32.42 29.78
N LYS A 102 8.08 -33.14 29.70
CA LYS A 102 6.85 -32.90 30.47
C LYS A 102 7.08 -32.68 31.98
N ARG A 103 7.85 -33.55 32.64
CA ARG A 103 8.03 -33.50 34.10
C ARG A 103 8.63 -32.19 34.57
N ASP A 104 9.71 -31.75 33.95
CA ASP A 104 10.37 -30.52 34.35
C ASP A 104 9.56 -29.29 33.91
N ALA A 105 8.95 -29.33 32.70
CA ALA A 105 8.08 -28.24 32.23
C ALA A 105 6.90 -28.00 33.22
N ILE A 106 6.23 -29.05 33.65
CA ILE A 106 5.14 -29.00 34.62
C ILE A 106 5.61 -28.48 35.98
N ARG A 107 6.76 -28.95 36.46
CA ARG A 107 7.35 -28.47 37.72
C ARG A 107 7.70 -27.00 37.67
N PHE A 108 8.38 -26.55 36.60
CA PHE A 108 8.70 -25.13 36.42
C PHE A 108 7.43 -24.29 36.42
N ALA A 109 6.40 -24.70 35.70
CA ALA A 109 5.14 -23.97 35.63
C ALA A 109 4.49 -23.88 37.01
N TRP A 110 4.41 -24.98 37.73
CA TRP A 110 3.85 -25.00 39.07
C TRP A 110 4.63 -24.16 40.08
N ASP A 111 5.98 -24.27 40.08
CA ASP A 111 6.83 -23.51 40.98
C ASP A 111 6.78 -22.01 40.70
N LEU A 112 6.75 -21.62 39.41
CA LEU A 112 6.60 -20.20 39.06
C LEU A 112 5.26 -19.65 39.59
N LEU A 113 4.15 -20.34 39.32
CA LEU A 113 2.83 -19.83 39.71
C LEU A 113 2.65 -19.81 41.23
N THR A 114 3.02 -20.89 41.92
CA THR A 114 2.70 -21.04 43.33
C THR A 114 3.76 -20.50 44.28
N ARG A 115 5.05 -20.59 43.92
CA ARG A 115 6.17 -20.12 44.80
C ARG A 115 6.64 -18.73 44.44
N THR A 116 6.82 -18.44 43.16
CA THR A 116 7.34 -17.13 42.70
C THR A 116 6.24 -16.09 42.63
N LEU A 117 5.14 -16.37 41.94
CA LEU A 117 3.99 -15.47 41.81
C LEU A 117 3.03 -15.59 43.01
N LYS A 118 3.18 -16.62 43.83
CA LYS A 118 2.40 -16.88 45.08
C LYS A 118 0.90 -16.97 44.86
N LEU A 119 0.47 -17.56 43.74
CA LEU A 119 -0.93 -17.84 43.50
C LEU A 119 -1.39 -18.96 44.43
N ASP A 120 -2.64 -18.88 44.89
CA ASP A 120 -3.27 -19.93 45.70
C ASP A 120 -3.49 -21.18 44.84
N PRO A 121 -2.86 -22.33 45.16
CA PRO A 121 -3.05 -23.58 44.45
C PRO A 121 -4.53 -24.03 44.37
N ALA A 122 -5.35 -23.64 45.34
CA ALA A 122 -6.76 -23.97 45.37
C ALA A 122 -7.58 -23.24 44.30
N ARG A 123 -7.00 -22.20 43.67
CA ARG A 123 -7.61 -21.46 42.57
C ARG A 123 -7.12 -21.91 41.17
N LEU A 124 -6.22 -22.86 41.14
CA LEU A 124 -5.67 -23.36 39.88
C LEU A 124 -6.45 -24.58 39.40
N TRP A 125 -6.75 -24.64 38.11
CA TRP A 125 -7.38 -25.77 37.44
C TRP A 125 -6.48 -26.22 36.30
N VAL A 126 -6.32 -27.54 36.12
CA VAL A 126 -5.42 -28.10 35.10
C VAL A 126 -6.18 -28.96 34.11
N THR A 127 -5.86 -28.79 32.83
CA THR A 127 -6.32 -29.67 31.78
C THR A 127 -5.16 -30.41 31.11
N VAL A 128 -5.41 -31.61 30.59
CA VAL A 128 -4.45 -32.35 29.77
C VAL A 128 -5.16 -33.01 28.59
N TYR A 129 -4.36 -33.29 27.56
CA TYR A 129 -4.89 -34.08 26.43
C TYR A 129 -5.36 -35.46 26.91
N ARG A 130 -6.48 -35.90 26.36
CA ARG A 130 -7.21 -37.13 26.86
C ARG A 130 -6.30 -38.34 26.98
N ASP A 131 -5.44 -38.56 25.99
CA ASP A 131 -4.57 -39.72 25.86
C ASP A 131 -3.17 -39.50 26.41
N ASP A 132 -2.90 -38.36 27.10
CA ASP A 132 -1.63 -38.06 27.71
C ASP A 132 -1.59 -38.49 29.19
N ASP A 133 -1.44 -39.78 29.40
CA ASP A 133 -1.37 -40.38 30.76
C ASP A 133 -0.11 -39.92 31.51
N GLU A 134 1.01 -39.67 30.80
CA GLU A 134 2.23 -39.21 31.44
C GLU A 134 2.03 -37.84 32.08
N ALA A 135 1.50 -36.85 31.33
CA ALA A 135 1.21 -35.54 31.90
C ALA A 135 0.21 -35.59 33.03
N ALA A 136 -0.82 -36.42 32.89
CA ALA A 136 -1.81 -36.62 33.95
C ALA A 136 -1.23 -37.21 35.26
N ASP A 137 -0.37 -38.22 35.14
CA ASP A 137 0.33 -38.83 36.28
C ASP A 137 1.27 -37.82 36.99
N ILE A 138 1.97 -37.00 36.23
CA ILE A 138 2.81 -35.94 36.82
C ILE A 138 1.94 -34.95 37.61
N TRP A 139 0.85 -34.47 37.05
CA TRP A 139 -0.04 -33.53 37.75
C TRP A 139 -0.71 -34.12 39.00
N LEU A 140 -1.28 -35.32 38.89
CA LEU A 140 -2.07 -35.93 39.97
C LEU A 140 -1.21 -36.58 41.05
N LYS A 141 -0.08 -37.23 40.66
CA LYS A 141 0.72 -38.03 41.59
C LYS A 141 1.98 -37.29 42.07
N GLU A 142 2.66 -36.49 41.24
CA GLU A 142 3.89 -35.79 41.62
C GLU A 142 3.62 -34.39 42.15
N ILE A 143 2.79 -33.60 41.43
CA ILE A 143 2.41 -32.26 41.86
C ILE A 143 1.31 -32.34 42.95
N GLY A 144 0.40 -33.29 42.82
CA GLY A 144 -0.66 -33.51 43.82
C GLY A 144 -1.90 -32.64 43.63
N ILE A 145 -2.21 -32.26 42.37
CA ILE A 145 -3.46 -31.54 42.06
C ILE A 145 -4.66 -32.41 42.47
N PRO A 146 -5.63 -31.82 43.18
CA PRO A 146 -6.87 -32.53 43.51
C PRO A 146 -7.60 -32.95 42.22
N SER A 147 -8.19 -34.15 42.22
CA SER A 147 -8.87 -34.69 41.02
C SER A 147 -10.11 -33.91 40.62
N ASP A 148 -10.70 -33.14 41.54
CA ASP A 148 -11.81 -32.22 41.28
C ASP A 148 -11.39 -30.89 40.68
N ARG A 149 -10.08 -30.67 40.50
CA ARG A 149 -9.45 -29.52 39.83
C ARG A 149 -8.67 -29.94 38.59
N PHE A 150 -9.03 -31.06 38.00
CA PHE A 150 -8.33 -31.64 36.88
C PHE A 150 -9.32 -32.16 35.82
N THR A 151 -9.08 -31.86 34.54
CA THR A 151 -9.94 -32.32 33.45
C THR A 151 -9.11 -32.87 32.29
N ARG A 152 -9.57 -33.95 31.66
CA ARG A 152 -9.02 -34.48 30.40
C ARG A 152 -9.88 -34.02 29.23
N LEU A 153 -9.30 -33.35 28.26
CA LEU A 153 -9.99 -32.81 27.09
C LEU A 153 -9.47 -33.41 25.78
N GLY A 154 -10.25 -33.25 24.73
CA GLY A 154 -9.94 -33.78 23.40
C GLY A 154 -8.97 -32.91 22.57
N GLU A 155 -8.80 -33.32 21.31
CA GLU A 155 -7.86 -32.66 20.35
C GLU A 155 -8.20 -31.18 20.14
N LYS A 156 -9.45 -30.79 20.16
CA LYS A 156 -9.90 -29.42 19.97
C LYS A 156 -9.32 -28.45 21.02
N SER A 157 -9.14 -28.91 22.25
CA SER A 157 -8.72 -28.08 23.39
C SER A 157 -7.27 -28.33 23.78
N ASN A 158 -6.85 -29.59 23.91
CA ASN A 158 -5.52 -29.92 24.43
C ASN A 158 -4.56 -30.58 23.42
N PHE A 159 -4.70 -30.29 22.14
CA PHE A 159 -3.70 -30.60 21.11
C PHE A 159 -3.38 -29.35 20.27
N TRP A 160 -2.21 -28.81 20.47
CA TRP A 160 -1.80 -27.57 19.83
C TRP A 160 -1.07 -27.82 18.51
N SER A 161 -1.34 -26.95 17.51
CA SER A 161 -0.62 -26.91 16.25
C SER A 161 -0.41 -25.45 15.80
N MET A 162 0.75 -25.15 15.26
CA MET A 162 1.11 -23.80 14.78
C MET A 162 0.22 -23.34 13.64
N GLY A 163 -0.14 -24.25 12.76
CA GLY A 163 -0.98 -24.02 11.59
C GLY A 163 -1.48 -25.35 11.02
N ASP A 164 -1.75 -25.37 9.73
CA ASP A 164 -2.13 -26.61 9.02
C ASP A 164 -0.95 -27.55 8.84
N THR A 165 0.28 -27.03 8.93
CA THR A 165 1.54 -27.76 8.86
C THR A 165 2.53 -27.28 9.93
N GLY A 166 3.47 -28.11 10.29
CA GLY A 166 4.58 -27.77 11.21
C GLY A 166 4.50 -28.46 12.56
N PRO A 167 5.36 -28.06 13.53
CA PRO A 167 5.45 -28.66 14.84
C PRO A 167 4.12 -28.63 15.59
N CYS A 168 3.77 -29.75 16.23
CA CYS A 168 2.55 -29.91 17.01
C CYS A 168 2.69 -30.98 18.09
N GLY A 169 1.74 -31.00 19.04
CA GLY A 169 1.71 -32.02 20.08
C GLY A 169 0.61 -31.79 21.12
N PRO A 170 0.40 -32.78 22.03
CA PRO A 170 -0.52 -32.63 23.13
C PRO A 170 -0.09 -31.49 24.05
N CYS A 171 -1.04 -30.86 24.71
CA CYS A 171 -0.74 -29.81 25.66
C CYS A 171 -1.51 -29.97 26.98
N SER A 172 -0.99 -29.29 27.99
CA SER A 172 -1.58 -29.12 29.29
C SER A 172 -1.79 -27.65 29.57
N GLU A 173 -2.99 -27.25 29.93
CA GLU A 173 -3.33 -25.86 30.20
C GLU A 173 -3.59 -25.64 31.67
N ILE A 174 -3.23 -24.47 32.17
CA ILE A 174 -3.46 -24.04 33.54
C ILE A 174 -4.41 -22.87 33.54
N PHE A 175 -5.52 -22.99 34.21
CA PHE A 175 -6.56 -21.98 34.37
C PHE A 175 -6.57 -21.42 35.77
N TYR A 176 -6.97 -20.15 35.90
CA TYR A 176 -7.22 -19.53 37.18
C TYR A 176 -8.72 -19.33 37.41
N ASP A 177 -9.22 -19.76 38.58
CA ASP A 177 -10.62 -19.59 39.02
C ASP A 177 -10.77 -18.23 39.73
N HIS A 178 -11.41 -17.26 39.06
CA HIS A 178 -11.74 -15.96 39.65
C HIS A 178 -12.80 -16.06 40.76
N GLY A 179 -13.38 -17.22 40.95
CA GLY A 179 -14.35 -17.46 42.02
C GLY A 179 -15.80 -17.28 41.58
N PRO A 180 -16.74 -17.65 42.48
CA PRO A 180 -18.15 -17.78 42.13
C PRO A 180 -18.88 -16.46 41.85
N ALA A 181 -18.26 -15.32 42.08
CA ALA A 181 -18.81 -14.02 41.72
C ALA A 181 -18.74 -13.74 40.19
N VAL A 182 -17.87 -14.46 39.48
CA VAL A 182 -17.72 -14.36 38.03
C VAL A 182 -18.47 -15.51 37.37
N ALA A 183 -19.21 -15.20 36.29
CA ALA A 183 -19.99 -16.22 35.57
C ALA A 183 -19.06 -17.14 34.76
N GLY A 184 -19.37 -18.41 34.73
CA GLY A 184 -18.64 -19.42 33.93
C GLY A 184 -18.45 -20.73 34.74
N GLY A 185 -18.20 -21.82 34.02
CA GLY A 185 -17.92 -23.13 34.54
C GLY A 185 -16.48 -23.60 34.31
N PRO A 186 -16.04 -24.67 34.96
CA PRO A 186 -14.70 -25.22 34.77
C PRO A 186 -14.49 -25.73 33.33
N PRO A 187 -13.25 -25.85 32.87
CA PRO A 187 -12.91 -26.40 31.55
C PRO A 187 -13.54 -27.80 31.34
N GLY A 188 -14.19 -27.97 30.19
CA GLY A 188 -14.97 -29.19 29.85
C GLY A 188 -16.44 -29.16 30.30
N SER A 189 -16.89 -28.09 30.95
CA SER A 189 -18.31 -27.91 31.32
C SER A 189 -19.08 -27.15 30.22
N PRO A 190 -20.44 -27.22 30.24
CA PRO A 190 -21.25 -26.46 29.28
C PRO A 190 -21.04 -24.94 29.32
N ASP A 191 -20.63 -24.42 30.47
CA ASP A 191 -20.42 -22.95 30.69
C ASP A 191 -18.94 -22.57 30.70
N GLU A 192 -18.06 -23.36 30.06
CA GLU A 192 -16.60 -23.14 30.00
C GLU A 192 -16.19 -21.83 29.28
N ASP A 193 -17.04 -21.31 28.41
CA ASP A 193 -16.80 -20.07 27.67
C ASP A 193 -16.90 -18.80 28.54
N GLY A 194 -17.37 -18.94 29.81
CA GLY A 194 -17.44 -17.80 30.73
C GLY A 194 -16.09 -17.27 31.17
N ASP A 195 -16.11 -16.12 31.87
CA ASP A 195 -14.88 -15.40 32.28
C ASP A 195 -14.37 -15.84 33.67
N ARG A 196 -15.00 -16.82 34.32
CA ARG A 196 -14.57 -17.30 35.63
C ARG A 196 -13.26 -18.08 35.60
N TYR A 197 -13.14 -19.05 34.69
CA TYR A 197 -11.93 -19.84 34.50
C TYR A 197 -11.14 -19.32 33.33
N VAL A 198 -10.08 -18.60 33.58
CA VAL A 198 -9.24 -17.98 32.55
C VAL A 198 -7.98 -18.79 32.36
N GLU A 199 -7.76 -19.31 31.16
CA GLU A 199 -6.50 -19.91 30.76
C GLU A 199 -5.37 -18.90 30.91
N VAL A 200 -4.42 -19.19 31.81
CA VAL A 200 -3.25 -18.32 32.06
C VAL A 200 -1.98 -18.87 31.40
N TRP A 201 -1.87 -20.18 31.23
CA TRP A 201 -0.67 -20.81 30.67
C TRP A 201 -0.98 -22.08 29.89
N ASN A 202 -0.40 -22.21 28.71
CA ASN A 202 -0.43 -23.45 27.90
C ASN A 202 0.97 -24.04 27.82
N LEU A 203 1.11 -25.33 28.19
CA LEU A 203 2.34 -26.12 28.14
C LEU A 203 2.22 -27.12 26.98
N VAL A 204 2.89 -26.83 25.86
CA VAL A 204 2.82 -27.71 24.67
C VAL A 204 4.01 -28.67 24.64
N PHE A 205 3.71 -29.93 24.51
CA PHE A 205 4.69 -31.01 24.42
C PHE A 205 4.89 -31.39 22.95
N MET A 206 5.79 -30.68 22.31
CA MET A 206 6.10 -30.82 20.87
C MET A 206 6.69 -32.18 20.58
N GLN A 207 5.95 -33.02 19.89
CA GLN A 207 6.32 -34.40 19.58
C GLN A 207 6.29 -34.69 18.09
N PHE A 208 5.50 -33.97 17.33
CA PHE A 208 5.23 -34.28 15.94
C PHE A 208 5.42 -33.08 15.03
N ASP A 209 5.73 -33.36 13.75
CA ASP A 209 5.62 -32.44 12.61
C ASP A 209 4.44 -32.88 11.75
N ARG A 210 3.49 -31.97 11.51
CA ARG A 210 2.31 -32.19 10.67
C ARG A 210 2.60 -31.72 9.23
N SER A 211 2.49 -32.64 8.28
CA SER A 211 2.63 -32.34 6.86
C SER A 211 1.31 -31.85 6.25
N ALA A 212 1.34 -31.33 5.01
CA ALA A 212 0.19 -30.77 4.31
C ALA A 212 -0.97 -31.76 4.07
N ASP A 213 -0.68 -33.06 4.04
CA ASP A 213 -1.67 -34.16 3.97
C ASP A 213 -2.20 -34.57 5.36
N GLY A 214 -1.83 -33.85 6.42
CA GLY A 214 -2.26 -34.10 7.80
C GLY A 214 -1.51 -35.22 8.54
N LYS A 215 -0.51 -35.82 7.91
CA LYS A 215 0.28 -36.89 8.51
C LYS A 215 1.20 -36.34 9.60
N LEU A 216 1.22 -37.03 10.76
CA LEU A 216 2.10 -36.72 11.88
C LEU A 216 3.37 -37.57 11.81
N THR A 217 4.52 -36.92 11.79
CA THR A 217 5.83 -37.55 11.87
C THR A 217 6.54 -37.12 13.16
N PRO A 218 7.19 -38.02 13.91
CA PRO A 218 7.90 -37.63 15.12
C PRO A 218 8.97 -36.58 14.85
N LEU A 219 9.06 -35.58 15.73
CA LEU A 219 10.18 -34.63 15.71
C LEU A 219 11.51 -35.33 16.03
N PRO A 220 12.64 -34.76 15.61
CA PRO A 220 13.98 -35.35 15.91
C PRO A 220 14.21 -35.57 17.41
N ARG A 221 13.64 -34.68 18.24
CA ARG A 221 13.67 -34.79 19.70
C ARG A 221 12.35 -34.25 20.29
N PRO A 222 11.76 -34.90 21.31
CA PRO A 222 10.68 -34.32 22.07
C PRO A 222 11.11 -32.98 22.67
N SER A 223 10.29 -31.97 22.50
CA SER A 223 10.61 -30.59 22.85
C SER A 223 9.47 -29.93 23.62
N VAL A 224 9.76 -28.82 24.27
CA VAL A 224 8.75 -28.07 25.04
C VAL A 224 8.61 -26.67 24.44
N ASP A 225 7.37 -26.28 24.20
CA ASP A 225 6.96 -24.92 23.92
C ASP A 225 5.92 -24.53 24.96
N THR A 226 6.03 -23.34 25.55
CA THR A 226 4.98 -22.83 26.43
C THR A 226 4.57 -21.43 26.11
N GLY A 227 3.31 -21.09 26.38
CA GLY A 227 2.76 -19.76 26.17
C GLY A 227 1.88 -19.30 27.32
N MET A 228 2.36 -18.30 28.06
CA MET A 228 1.58 -17.61 29.09
C MET A 228 1.31 -16.17 28.63
N GLY A 229 0.04 -15.80 28.50
CA GLY A 229 -0.33 -14.43 28.15
C GLY A 229 0.03 -13.46 29.30
N LEU A 230 0.95 -12.53 29.06
CA LEU A 230 1.36 -11.56 30.09
C LEU A 230 0.15 -10.79 30.63
N GLU A 231 -0.71 -10.32 29.76
CA GLU A 231 -1.87 -9.52 30.14
C GLU A 231 -2.86 -10.33 30.97
N ARG A 232 -3.06 -11.64 30.65
CA ARG A 232 -3.92 -12.54 31.40
C ARG A 232 -3.38 -12.83 32.80
N ILE A 233 -2.10 -13.18 32.92
CA ILE A 233 -1.52 -13.39 34.26
C ILE A 233 -1.44 -12.11 35.07
N ALA A 234 -1.26 -10.93 34.41
CA ALA A 234 -1.29 -9.65 35.09
C ALA A 234 -2.68 -9.33 35.69
N THR A 235 -3.80 -9.77 35.05
CA THR A 235 -5.13 -9.60 35.68
C THR A 235 -5.21 -10.32 37.03
N VAL A 236 -4.70 -11.54 37.06
CA VAL A 236 -4.66 -12.37 38.28
C VAL A 236 -3.77 -11.70 39.34
N MET A 237 -2.59 -11.23 38.95
CA MET A 237 -1.63 -10.61 39.87
C MET A 237 -2.06 -9.24 40.38
N GLN A 238 -3.00 -8.57 39.72
CA GLN A 238 -3.56 -7.27 40.09
C GLN A 238 -4.97 -7.36 40.67
N ASP A 239 -5.48 -8.61 40.83
CA ASP A 239 -6.82 -8.91 41.37
C ASP A 239 -7.92 -8.15 40.62
N VAL A 240 -7.88 -8.21 39.28
CA VAL A 240 -8.87 -7.62 38.37
C VAL A 240 -9.42 -8.71 37.42
N HIS A 241 -10.57 -8.44 36.78
CA HIS A 241 -11.28 -9.48 36.02
C HIS A 241 -11.15 -9.34 34.51
N THR A 242 -10.64 -8.21 34.02
CA THR A 242 -10.44 -7.99 32.59
C THR A 242 -9.04 -7.45 32.32
N VAL A 243 -8.47 -7.85 31.19
CA VAL A 243 -7.15 -7.36 30.74
C VAL A 243 -7.09 -5.83 30.60
N TYR A 244 -8.24 -5.18 30.39
CA TYR A 244 -8.34 -3.73 30.28
C TYR A 244 -8.22 -2.99 31.63
N GLU A 245 -8.26 -3.70 32.75
CA GLU A 245 -8.09 -3.13 34.09
C GLU A 245 -6.68 -3.27 34.64
N ILE A 246 -5.74 -3.89 33.91
CA ILE A 246 -4.34 -3.90 34.36
C ILE A 246 -3.68 -2.52 34.20
N ASP A 247 -2.60 -2.29 34.92
CA ASP A 247 -1.83 -1.03 34.93
C ASP A 247 -1.55 -0.49 33.53
N LEU A 248 -1.00 -1.32 32.63
CA LEU A 248 -0.69 -0.99 31.26
C LEU A 248 -1.89 -0.42 30.48
N PHE A 249 -3.04 -1.10 30.55
CA PHE A 249 -4.25 -0.67 29.85
C PHE A 249 -4.91 0.53 30.52
N LYS A 250 -4.89 0.62 31.86
CA LYS A 250 -5.42 1.78 32.58
C LYS A 250 -4.75 3.08 32.16
N SER A 251 -3.44 3.08 31.92
CA SER A 251 -2.70 4.26 31.46
C SER A 251 -3.16 4.68 30.06
N LEU A 252 -3.30 3.71 29.12
CA LEU A 252 -3.74 3.98 27.74
C LEU A 252 -5.21 4.42 27.68
N ILE A 253 -6.09 3.75 28.44
CA ILE A 253 -7.52 4.08 28.52
C ILE A 253 -7.72 5.50 29.08
N ARG A 254 -7.01 5.88 30.14
CA ARG A 254 -7.08 7.23 30.70
C ARG A 254 -6.63 8.28 29.69
N ALA A 255 -5.52 8.05 28.99
CA ALA A 255 -5.04 8.96 27.97
C ALA A 255 -6.03 9.10 26.80
N ALA A 256 -6.63 8.00 26.35
CA ALA A 256 -7.68 8.03 25.33
C ALA A 256 -8.94 8.75 25.82
N ALA A 257 -9.35 8.55 27.07
CA ALA A 257 -10.49 9.22 27.69
C ALA A 257 -10.28 10.74 27.81
N GLU A 258 -9.07 11.17 28.19
CA GLU A 258 -8.70 12.59 28.22
C GLU A 258 -8.83 13.24 26.84
N LEU A 259 -8.35 12.55 25.78
CA LEU A 259 -8.48 13.02 24.40
C LEU A 259 -9.94 13.07 23.92
N ALA A 260 -10.78 12.16 24.41
CA ALA A 260 -12.22 12.12 24.11
C ALA A 260 -13.05 13.06 25.00
N GLY A 261 -12.46 13.63 26.04
CA GLY A 261 -13.19 14.47 27.01
C GLY A 261 -14.24 13.71 27.82
N THR A 262 -14.10 12.37 27.98
CA THR A 262 -15.05 11.54 28.73
C THR A 262 -14.52 11.14 30.10
N ARG A 263 -15.46 10.87 31.02
CA ARG A 263 -15.16 10.31 32.35
C ARG A 263 -15.54 8.83 32.46
N ASP A 264 -16.23 8.31 31.47
CA ASP A 264 -16.58 6.90 31.40
C ASP A 264 -15.38 6.10 30.90
N LEU A 265 -14.66 5.48 31.82
CA LEU A 265 -13.49 4.65 31.50
C LEU A 265 -13.83 3.22 31.06
N ASP A 266 -15.11 2.82 31.20
CA ASP A 266 -15.58 1.46 30.87
C ASP A 266 -16.08 1.34 29.43
N ALA A 267 -16.11 2.45 28.70
CA ALA A 267 -16.56 2.48 27.31
C ALA A 267 -15.74 1.50 26.42
N ASN A 268 -16.43 0.60 25.70
CA ASN A 268 -15.79 -0.37 24.79
C ASN A 268 -14.86 0.31 23.76
N SER A 269 -15.23 1.50 23.30
CA SER A 269 -14.39 2.29 22.37
C SER A 269 -13.02 2.61 22.93
N LEU A 270 -12.90 2.91 24.22
CA LEU A 270 -11.60 3.17 24.86
C LEU A 270 -10.75 1.91 24.94
N ARG A 271 -11.36 0.76 25.22
CA ARG A 271 -10.69 -0.56 25.23
C ARG A 271 -10.14 -0.91 23.86
N VAL A 272 -10.93 -0.69 22.81
CA VAL A 272 -10.50 -0.90 21.41
C VAL A 272 -9.31 0.02 21.05
N ILE A 273 -9.41 1.30 21.36
CA ILE A 273 -8.33 2.28 21.09
C ILE A 273 -7.05 1.88 21.82
N ALA A 274 -7.15 1.49 23.10
CA ALA A 274 -6.00 1.10 23.93
C ALA A 274 -5.32 -0.20 23.44
N ASP A 275 -6.07 -1.20 22.96
CA ASP A 275 -5.50 -2.37 22.32
C ASP A 275 -4.83 -2.02 20.99
N HIS A 276 -5.53 -1.28 20.15
CA HIS A 276 -5.11 -1.02 18.78
C HIS A 276 -3.87 -0.13 18.68
N ILE A 277 -3.65 0.78 19.63
CA ILE A 277 -2.40 1.56 19.63
C ILE A 277 -1.17 0.66 19.84
N ARG A 278 -1.28 -0.40 20.63
CA ARG A 278 -0.21 -1.37 20.85
C ARG A 278 0.12 -2.12 19.57
N SER A 279 -0.88 -2.74 18.96
CA SER A 279 -0.69 -3.51 17.71
C SER A 279 -0.17 -2.64 16.57
N CYS A 280 -0.76 -1.46 16.34
CA CYS A 280 -0.34 -0.56 15.28
C CYS A 280 1.10 -0.06 15.47
N THR A 281 1.46 0.31 16.68
CA THR A 281 2.80 0.81 17.00
C THR A 281 3.87 -0.24 16.70
N PHE A 282 3.72 -1.46 17.21
CA PHE A 282 4.73 -2.49 17.02
C PHE A 282 4.76 -3.04 15.58
N LEU A 283 3.64 -3.09 14.88
CA LEU A 283 3.63 -3.42 13.45
C LEU A 283 4.40 -2.39 12.62
N VAL A 284 4.23 -1.09 12.91
CA VAL A 284 4.99 -0.04 12.21
C VAL A 284 6.47 -0.11 12.54
N ILE A 285 6.86 -0.37 13.79
CA ILE A 285 8.26 -0.57 14.21
C ILE A 285 8.89 -1.72 13.43
N ASP A 286 8.15 -2.81 13.24
CA ASP A 286 8.60 -3.98 12.50
C ASP A 286 8.48 -3.81 10.96
N GLY A 287 8.27 -2.56 10.48
CA GLY A 287 8.34 -2.19 9.06
C GLY A 287 7.05 -2.37 8.25
N VAL A 288 5.92 -2.67 8.91
CA VAL A 288 4.62 -2.71 8.24
C VAL A 288 4.09 -1.29 8.04
N LEU A 289 3.72 -0.95 6.81
CA LEU A 289 3.05 0.32 6.49
C LEU A 289 1.62 0.07 6.01
N PRO A 290 0.68 1.00 6.29
CA PRO A 290 -0.70 0.88 5.81
C PRO A 290 -0.75 0.78 4.28
N SER A 291 -1.39 -0.28 3.76
CA SER A 291 -1.55 -0.52 2.32
C SER A 291 -2.92 -1.14 2.01
N ASN A 292 -3.19 -1.44 0.72
CA ASN A 292 -4.45 -2.05 0.30
C ASN A 292 -4.42 -3.59 0.33
N GLU A 293 -3.25 -4.20 0.57
CA GLU A 293 -3.08 -5.65 0.48
C GLU A 293 -2.20 -6.18 1.62
N GLY A 294 -2.31 -7.47 1.89
CA GLY A 294 -1.45 -8.21 2.80
C GLY A 294 -1.40 -7.63 4.22
N ARG A 295 -0.21 -7.62 4.82
CA ARG A 295 0.01 -7.14 6.19
C ARG A 295 -0.35 -5.67 6.39
N GLY A 296 -0.08 -4.83 5.38
CA GLY A 296 -0.41 -3.41 5.44
C GLY A 296 -1.91 -3.14 5.41
N TYR A 297 -2.70 -3.99 4.76
CA TYR A 297 -4.16 -3.91 4.82
C TYR A 297 -4.67 -4.20 6.23
N VAL A 298 -4.15 -5.23 6.90
CA VAL A 298 -4.53 -5.53 8.28
C VAL A 298 -4.19 -4.37 9.21
N LEU A 299 -2.97 -3.82 9.10
CA LEU A 299 -2.58 -2.63 9.88
C LEU A 299 -3.53 -1.46 9.63
N ARG A 300 -3.82 -1.14 8.37
CA ARG A 300 -4.76 -0.07 7.99
C ARG A 300 -6.14 -0.29 8.60
N ARG A 301 -6.64 -1.52 8.58
CA ARG A 301 -7.92 -1.91 9.17
C ARG A 301 -7.96 -1.63 10.67
N ILE A 302 -6.91 -2.01 11.41
CA ILE A 302 -6.80 -1.77 12.86
C ILE A 302 -6.75 -0.27 13.14
N ILE A 303 -5.95 0.51 12.41
CA ILE A 303 -5.86 1.97 12.56
C ILE A 303 -7.25 2.61 12.35
N ARG A 304 -7.93 2.29 11.24
CA ARG A 304 -9.23 2.87 10.90
C ARG A 304 -10.32 2.48 11.89
N ARG A 305 -10.26 1.27 12.43
CA ARG A 305 -11.16 0.83 13.51
C ARG A 305 -10.97 1.69 14.77
N ALA A 306 -9.75 1.93 15.18
CA ALA A 306 -9.47 2.82 16.32
C ALA A 306 -9.96 4.26 16.09
N ILE A 307 -9.70 4.83 14.90
CA ILE A 307 -10.14 6.19 14.52
C ILE A 307 -11.66 6.29 14.54
N ARG A 308 -12.37 5.30 14.00
CA ARG A 308 -13.83 5.24 14.02
C ARG A 308 -14.37 5.23 15.45
N HIS A 309 -13.77 4.46 16.36
CA HIS A 309 -14.17 4.47 17.77
C HIS A 309 -13.93 5.82 18.42
N GLY A 310 -12.83 6.52 18.10
CA GLY A 310 -12.61 7.90 18.53
C GLY A 310 -13.65 8.87 17.99
N TYR A 311 -14.02 8.75 16.70
CA TYR A 311 -15.06 9.55 16.09
C TYR A 311 -16.42 9.35 16.76
N GLN A 312 -16.81 8.10 17.10
CA GLN A 312 -18.03 7.80 17.86
C GLN A 312 -18.04 8.46 19.24
N MET A 313 -16.89 8.61 19.88
CA MET A 313 -16.75 9.31 21.15
C MET A 313 -16.71 10.84 21.01
N GLY A 314 -16.84 11.37 19.79
CA GLY A 314 -16.88 12.80 19.49
C GLY A 314 -15.53 13.45 19.24
N ILE A 315 -14.45 12.70 19.13
CA ILE A 315 -13.12 13.23 18.77
C ILE A 315 -13.13 13.59 17.27
N LYS A 316 -12.96 14.87 16.96
CA LYS A 316 -12.96 15.39 15.58
C LYS A 316 -11.56 15.65 15.02
N GLU A 317 -10.58 15.82 15.91
CA GLU A 317 -9.18 16.04 15.54
C GLU A 317 -8.40 14.74 15.50
N THR A 318 -7.27 14.74 14.81
CA THR A 318 -6.34 13.62 14.86
C THR A 318 -5.80 13.40 16.27
N PHE A 319 -5.93 12.19 16.78
CA PHE A 319 -5.67 11.89 18.19
C PHE A 319 -4.86 10.60 18.39
N PHE A 320 -5.05 9.60 17.54
CA PHE A 320 -4.58 8.22 17.75
C PHE A 320 -3.06 8.16 17.88
N TYR A 321 -2.35 8.90 17.04
CA TYR A 321 -0.88 8.98 17.09
C TYR A 321 -0.34 9.53 18.41
N LYS A 322 -1.11 10.36 19.14
CA LYS A 322 -0.70 10.96 20.43
C LYS A 322 -0.53 9.92 21.53
N LEU A 323 -1.21 8.76 21.40
CA LEU A 323 -1.13 7.67 22.36
C LEU A 323 0.20 6.90 22.29
N VAL A 324 0.98 7.04 21.21
CA VAL A 324 2.30 6.41 21.09
C VAL A 324 3.24 6.83 22.22
N SER A 325 3.19 8.10 22.61
CA SER A 325 4.01 8.61 23.70
C SER A 325 3.66 8.02 25.07
N VAL A 326 2.40 7.64 25.26
CA VAL A 326 1.94 6.97 26.48
C VAL A 326 2.40 5.52 26.47
N LEU A 327 2.25 4.85 25.34
CA LEU A 327 2.72 3.47 25.17
C LEU A 327 4.25 3.35 25.36
N GLU A 328 5.01 4.33 24.87
CA GLU A 328 6.46 4.37 25.10
C GLU A 328 6.83 4.39 26.58
N LYS A 329 6.11 5.13 27.41
CA LYS A 329 6.35 5.16 28.85
C LYS A 329 6.08 3.81 29.52
N GLU A 330 5.09 3.07 29.04
CA GLU A 330 4.70 1.78 29.61
C GLU A 330 5.57 0.62 29.14
N MET A 331 6.03 0.65 27.86
CA MET A 331 6.69 -0.49 27.23
C MET A 331 8.12 -0.20 26.71
N GLY A 332 8.57 1.05 26.71
CA GLY A 332 9.85 1.46 26.16
C GLY A 332 11.07 0.83 26.83
N ASP A 333 11.02 0.58 28.13
CA ASP A 333 12.10 -0.09 28.88
C ASP A 333 12.28 -1.55 28.41
N ALA A 334 11.19 -2.24 28.09
CA ALA A 334 11.23 -3.63 27.61
C ALA A 334 11.57 -3.70 26.10
N TYR A 335 11.22 -2.67 25.35
CA TYR A 335 11.35 -2.62 23.89
C TYR A 335 12.01 -1.30 23.45
N PRO A 336 13.36 -1.18 23.52
CA PRO A 336 14.08 0.04 23.14
C PRO A 336 13.87 0.50 21.70
N GLU A 337 13.46 -0.41 20.82
CA GLU A 337 13.07 -0.09 19.43
C GLU A 337 11.84 0.82 19.36
N LEU A 338 10.95 0.78 20.35
CA LEU A 338 9.81 1.68 20.47
C LEU A 338 10.27 3.13 20.67
N VAL A 339 11.25 3.33 21.55
CA VAL A 339 11.83 4.66 21.82
C VAL A 339 12.49 5.22 20.55
N ARG A 340 13.26 4.38 19.84
CA ARG A 340 13.96 4.78 18.60
C ARG A 340 13.00 5.05 17.44
N GLY A 341 11.91 4.28 17.36
CA GLY A 341 10.95 4.34 16.27
C GLY A 341 9.77 5.29 16.46
N ARG A 342 9.60 5.88 17.65
CA ARG A 342 8.44 6.69 18.04
C ARG A 342 8.04 7.73 17.00
N ALA A 343 8.97 8.60 16.62
CA ALA A 343 8.67 9.68 15.67
C ALA A 343 8.16 9.19 14.32
N GLN A 344 8.67 8.05 13.85
CA GLN A 344 8.19 7.40 12.63
C GLN A 344 6.78 6.85 12.81
N VAL A 345 6.51 6.16 13.92
CA VAL A 345 5.18 5.60 14.23
C VAL A 345 4.15 6.72 14.29
N GLU A 346 4.42 7.79 15.05
CA GLU A 346 3.54 8.95 15.17
C GLU A 346 3.22 9.55 13.79
N ARG A 347 4.22 9.68 12.91
CA ARG A 347 4.04 10.17 11.53
C ARG A 347 3.15 9.26 10.71
N VAL A 348 3.39 7.95 10.75
CA VAL A 348 2.61 6.95 9.97
C VAL A 348 1.15 6.95 10.42
N LEU A 349 0.90 6.89 11.72
CA LEU A 349 -0.44 6.86 12.28
C LEU A 349 -1.20 8.17 11.99
N LYS A 350 -0.55 9.31 12.22
CA LYS A 350 -1.14 10.63 11.94
C LYS A 350 -1.55 10.78 10.49
N LEU A 351 -0.68 10.38 9.56
CA LEU A 351 -0.95 10.49 8.12
C LEU A 351 -2.12 9.60 7.67
N GLU A 352 -2.20 8.36 8.18
CA GLU A 352 -3.32 7.47 7.84
C GLU A 352 -4.63 7.97 8.48
N GLU A 353 -4.55 8.57 9.67
CA GLU A 353 -5.66 9.19 10.36
C GLU A 353 -6.19 10.41 9.59
N GLU A 354 -5.32 11.32 9.15
CA GLU A 354 -5.67 12.49 8.33
C GLU A 354 -6.38 12.07 7.04
N ARG A 355 -5.80 11.08 6.32
CA ARG A 355 -6.39 10.55 5.09
C ARG A 355 -7.76 9.90 5.29
N PHE A 356 -7.94 9.20 6.40
CA PHE A 356 -9.23 8.57 6.69
C PHE A 356 -10.27 9.59 7.17
N ALA A 357 -9.85 10.62 7.92
CA ALA A 357 -10.73 11.69 8.38
C ALA A 357 -11.42 12.42 7.21
N GLU A 358 -10.72 12.62 6.07
CA GLU A 358 -11.29 13.25 4.87
C GLU A 358 -12.52 12.50 4.33
N THR A 359 -12.55 11.18 4.45
CA THR A 359 -13.61 10.32 3.90
C THR A 359 -14.55 9.76 4.96
N LEU A 360 -14.13 9.75 6.23
CA LEU A 360 -14.86 9.12 7.33
C LEU A 360 -16.28 9.70 7.50
N ALA A 361 -16.41 11.02 7.57
CA ALA A 361 -17.70 11.68 7.79
C ALA A 361 -18.70 11.40 6.65
N ASN A 362 -18.23 11.44 5.40
CA ASN A 362 -19.03 11.15 4.23
C ASN A 362 -19.43 9.67 4.15
N GLY A 363 -18.47 8.78 4.43
CA GLY A 363 -18.71 7.34 4.47
C GLY A 363 -19.71 6.94 5.57
N MET A 364 -19.56 7.51 6.77
CA MET A 364 -20.52 7.31 7.87
C MET A 364 -21.93 7.81 7.51
N SER A 365 -22.02 8.99 6.88
CA SER A 365 -23.31 9.53 6.44
C SER A 365 -23.99 8.65 5.40
N LEU A 366 -23.22 8.11 4.44
CA LEU A 366 -23.74 7.16 3.45
C LEU A 366 -24.22 5.88 4.13
N LEU A 367 -23.41 5.28 4.99
CA LEU A 367 -23.75 4.05 5.70
C LEU A 367 -24.99 4.22 6.60
N GLU A 368 -25.09 5.33 7.31
CA GLU A 368 -26.27 5.64 8.12
C GLU A 368 -27.54 5.89 7.28
N GLY A 369 -27.39 6.43 6.08
CA GLY A 369 -28.46 6.54 5.11
C GLY A 369 -28.97 5.17 4.67
N GLU A 370 -28.05 4.31 4.22
CA GLU A 370 -28.35 2.93 3.80
C GLU A 370 -28.98 2.10 4.91
N ILE A 371 -28.48 2.19 6.15
CA ILE A 371 -29.05 1.50 7.31
C ILE A 371 -30.51 1.92 7.55
N LYS A 372 -30.84 3.19 7.34
CA LYS A 372 -32.22 3.71 7.51
C LYS A 372 -33.15 3.29 6.38
N GLU A 373 -32.63 3.16 5.15
CA GLU A 373 -33.41 2.83 3.96
C GLU A 373 -33.57 1.32 3.76
N THR A 374 -32.65 0.53 4.31
CA THR A 374 -32.67 -0.94 4.22
C THR A 374 -33.88 -1.51 4.96
N ARG A 375 -34.80 -2.17 4.22
CA ARG A 375 -36.01 -2.83 4.79
C ARG A 375 -35.75 -4.19 5.40
N GLY A 376 -34.50 -4.68 5.41
CA GLY A 376 -34.05 -5.95 5.93
C GLY A 376 -33.00 -5.79 7.02
N THR A 377 -32.31 -6.88 7.33
CA THR A 377 -31.20 -6.92 8.29
C THR A 377 -29.84 -7.04 7.62
N MET A 378 -29.74 -6.86 6.31
CA MET A 378 -28.50 -7.04 5.54
C MET A 378 -28.26 -5.83 4.64
N ILE A 379 -27.06 -5.27 4.73
CA ILE A 379 -26.57 -4.18 3.86
C ILE A 379 -26.07 -4.80 2.57
N ASP A 380 -26.47 -4.21 1.44
CA ASP A 380 -26.12 -4.65 0.10
C ASP A 380 -24.62 -4.63 -0.18
N GLY A 381 -24.12 -5.64 -0.91
CA GLY A 381 -22.70 -5.82 -1.23
C GLY A 381 -22.10 -4.73 -2.12
N GLU A 382 -22.90 -4.12 -3.01
CA GLU A 382 -22.46 -2.96 -3.83
C GLU A 382 -22.23 -1.72 -2.94
N THR A 383 -23.08 -1.51 -1.95
CA THR A 383 -22.92 -0.43 -0.96
C THR A 383 -21.66 -0.65 -0.12
N VAL A 384 -21.41 -1.90 0.35
CA VAL A 384 -20.18 -2.26 1.06
C VAL A 384 -18.95 -2.04 0.19
N PHE A 385 -19.02 -2.41 -1.08
CA PHE A 385 -17.95 -2.17 -2.05
C PHE A 385 -17.70 -0.67 -2.29
N LYS A 386 -18.74 0.13 -2.45
CA LYS A 386 -18.62 1.58 -2.60
C LYS A 386 -17.99 2.24 -1.39
N LEU A 387 -18.35 1.80 -0.18
CA LEU A 387 -17.72 2.26 1.07
C LEU A 387 -16.25 1.90 1.11
N TYR A 388 -15.89 0.70 0.64
CA TYR A 388 -14.50 0.24 0.57
C TYR A 388 -13.68 1.01 -0.47
N ASP A 389 -14.16 1.08 -1.72
CA ASP A 389 -13.42 1.60 -2.86
C ASP A 389 -13.31 3.13 -2.83
N THR A 390 -14.41 3.83 -2.52
CA THR A 390 -14.49 5.30 -2.58
C THR A 390 -14.14 5.98 -1.27
N PHE A 391 -14.62 5.43 -0.15
CA PHE A 391 -14.47 6.06 1.18
C PHE A 391 -13.40 5.36 2.04
N GLY A 392 -12.81 4.29 1.55
CA GLY A 392 -11.76 3.56 2.26
C GLY A 392 -12.23 2.88 3.54
N PHE A 393 -13.51 2.51 3.64
CA PHE A 393 -14.05 1.69 4.72
C PHE A 393 -13.71 0.22 4.45
N PRO A 394 -12.88 -0.43 5.26
CA PRO A 394 -12.74 -1.88 5.18
C PRO A 394 -14.10 -2.56 5.35
N ALA A 395 -14.35 -3.66 4.61
CA ALA A 395 -15.66 -4.33 4.65
C ALA A 395 -16.02 -4.82 6.07
N ASP A 396 -15.05 -5.28 6.84
CA ASP A 396 -15.23 -5.69 8.23
C ASP A 396 -15.52 -4.49 9.17
N LEU A 397 -15.03 -3.29 8.88
CA LEU A 397 -15.43 -2.08 9.60
C LEU A 397 -16.92 -1.77 9.35
N THR A 398 -17.37 -1.94 8.10
CA THR A 398 -18.78 -1.82 7.75
C THR A 398 -19.61 -2.91 8.44
N ALA A 399 -19.10 -4.15 8.49
CA ALA A 399 -19.73 -5.26 9.21
C ALA A 399 -19.84 -5.00 10.71
N ASP A 400 -18.80 -4.45 11.35
CA ASP A 400 -18.83 -4.08 12.77
C ASP A 400 -19.92 -3.04 13.07
N ILE A 401 -20.02 -2.01 12.23
CA ILE A 401 -21.06 -0.97 12.37
C ILE A 401 -22.47 -1.55 12.15
N ALA A 402 -22.60 -2.43 11.17
CA ALA A 402 -23.87 -3.13 10.91
C ALA A 402 -24.29 -3.98 12.12
N ARG A 403 -23.35 -4.75 12.67
CA ARG A 403 -23.59 -5.62 13.85
C ARG A 403 -24.02 -4.83 15.09
N GLU A 404 -23.42 -3.66 15.35
CA GLU A 404 -23.85 -2.76 16.43
C GLU A 404 -25.31 -2.28 16.29
N ARG A 405 -25.85 -2.34 15.06
CA ARG A 405 -27.25 -1.99 14.73
C ARG A 405 -28.15 -3.22 14.52
N GLY A 406 -27.65 -4.43 14.84
CA GLY A 406 -28.39 -5.70 14.65
C GLY A 406 -28.53 -6.11 13.18
N MET A 407 -27.62 -5.66 12.32
CA MET A 407 -27.60 -5.94 10.87
C MET A 407 -26.35 -6.77 10.49
N THR A 408 -26.37 -7.29 9.28
CA THR A 408 -25.24 -7.98 8.62
C THR A 408 -24.89 -7.30 7.30
N ILE A 409 -23.78 -7.71 6.68
CA ILE A 409 -23.41 -7.29 5.32
C ILE A 409 -23.54 -8.45 4.33
N ASP A 410 -23.81 -8.16 3.07
CA ASP A 410 -23.71 -9.10 1.97
C ASP A 410 -22.25 -9.28 1.54
N GLN A 411 -21.55 -10.20 2.22
CA GLN A 411 -20.16 -10.52 1.95
C GLN A 411 -19.96 -11.09 0.53
N ALA A 412 -20.91 -11.92 0.05
CA ALA A 412 -20.80 -12.54 -1.28
C ALA A 412 -20.91 -11.51 -2.40
N GLY A 413 -21.82 -10.55 -2.28
CA GLY A 413 -21.95 -9.42 -3.21
C GLY A 413 -20.72 -8.52 -3.20
N PHE A 414 -20.14 -8.25 -2.02
CA PHE A 414 -18.88 -7.52 -1.90
C PHE A 414 -17.72 -8.24 -2.61
N ASP A 415 -17.55 -9.55 -2.36
CA ASP A 415 -16.49 -10.35 -2.97
C ASP A 415 -16.61 -10.41 -4.50
N ALA A 416 -17.82 -10.49 -5.03
CA ALA A 416 -18.09 -10.44 -6.46
C ALA A 416 -17.68 -9.08 -7.08
N ALA A 417 -18.02 -7.97 -6.44
CA ALA A 417 -17.63 -6.62 -6.88
C ALA A 417 -16.10 -6.42 -6.84
N MET A 418 -15.44 -6.95 -5.82
CA MET A 418 -13.97 -6.96 -5.71
C MET A 418 -13.29 -7.75 -6.81
N GLU A 419 -13.84 -8.91 -7.18
CA GLU A 419 -13.30 -9.74 -8.26
C GLU A 419 -13.45 -9.05 -9.63
N GLU A 420 -14.56 -8.37 -9.85
CA GLU A 420 -14.77 -7.57 -11.06
C GLU A 420 -13.79 -6.40 -11.15
N GLN A 421 -13.52 -5.72 -10.05
CA GLN A 421 -12.51 -4.65 -9.98
C GLN A 421 -11.10 -5.19 -10.29
N ARG A 422 -10.74 -6.37 -9.73
CA ARG A 422 -9.45 -7.02 -10.01
C ARG A 422 -9.29 -7.35 -11.49
N LYS A 423 -10.34 -7.90 -12.12
CA LYS A 423 -10.33 -8.19 -13.55
C LYS A 423 -10.12 -6.95 -14.39
N ARG A 424 -10.84 -5.85 -14.08
CA ARG A 424 -10.67 -4.56 -14.76
C ARG A 424 -9.23 -4.02 -14.59
N SER A 425 -8.64 -4.14 -13.42
CA SER A 425 -7.26 -3.71 -13.17
C SER A 425 -6.23 -4.59 -13.89
N GLN A 426 -6.46 -5.91 -13.97
CA GLN A 426 -5.61 -6.84 -14.72
C GLN A 426 -5.71 -6.61 -16.23
N ASP A 427 -6.92 -6.35 -16.75
CA ASP A 427 -7.12 -6.06 -18.18
C ASP A 427 -6.47 -4.71 -18.58
N ALA A 428 -6.44 -3.74 -17.69
CA ALA A 428 -5.71 -2.47 -17.88
C ALA A 428 -4.19 -2.64 -17.81
N SER A 429 -3.68 -3.69 -17.16
CA SER A 429 -2.25 -3.95 -16.96
C SER A 429 -1.67 -4.99 -17.94
N LYS A 430 -2.46 -5.51 -18.88
CA LYS A 430 -2.00 -6.48 -19.90
C LYS A 430 -1.09 -5.84 -20.95
N PHE A 431 0.07 -5.34 -20.52
CA PHE A 431 1.29 -5.21 -21.32
C PHE A 431 2.39 -6.08 -20.69
N GLY A 432 2.21 -7.38 -20.74
CA GLY A 432 3.20 -8.37 -20.34
C GLY A 432 2.64 -9.73 -20.67
N VAL A 433 3.13 -10.33 -21.74
CA VAL A 433 2.78 -11.70 -22.14
C VAL A 433 3.26 -12.62 -21.02
N SER A 434 2.35 -13.05 -20.15
CA SER A 434 2.60 -14.15 -19.22
C SER A 434 2.66 -15.45 -20.00
N LEU A 435 3.84 -16.00 -20.20
CA LEU A 435 4.08 -17.35 -20.71
C LEU A 435 3.80 -18.42 -19.63
N SER A 436 2.59 -18.41 -19.07
CA SER A 436 2.11 -19.49 -18.21
C SER A 436 1.62 -20.65 -19.07
N GLY A 437 2.47 -21.67 -19.23
CA GLY A 437 2.13 -22.90 -19.96
C GLY A 437 3.30 -23.67 -20.55
N ALA A 438 4.54 -23.23 -20.32
CA ALA A 438 5.72 -23.89 -20.88
C ALA A 438 6.16 -25.10 -20.04
N ALA A 439 6.50 -26.19 -20.70
CA ALA A 439 7.03 -27.41 -20.09
C ALA A 439 8.23 -27.11 -19.18
N SER A 440 8.25 -27.73 -18.01
CA SER A 440 9.41 -27.67 -17.11
C SER A 440 10.59 -28.39 -17.80
N ILE A 441 11.74 -27.73 -17.82
CA ILE A 441 12.96 -28.28 -18.36
C ILE A 441 13.74 -28.89 -17.21
N ASP A 442 13.91 -30.19 -17.22
CA ASP A 442 14.60 -30.95 -16.19
C ASP A 442 16.14 -30.91 -16.42
N SER A 443 16.69 -29.70 -16.52
CA SER A 443 18.13 -29.45 -16.66
C SER A 443 18.54 -28.22 -15.85
N ARG A 444 19.79 -28.21 -15.42
CA ARG A 444 20.38 -27.07 -14.70
C ARG A 444 21.39 -26.40 -15.61
N THR A 445 21.33 -25.08 -15.76
CA THR A 445 22.33 -24.27 -16.46
C THR A 445 23.33 -23.70 -15.46
N GLN A 446 24.62 -23.81 -15.74
CA GLN A 446 25.67 -23.14 -15.00
C GLN A 446 25.87 -21.74 -15.56
N PHE A 447 25.69 -20.71 -14.71
CA PHE A 447 25.96 -19.33 -15.09
C PHE A 447 27.45 -18.99 -14.91
N GLU A 448 28.09 -18.52 -15.98
CA GLU A 448 29.53 -18.16 -16.00
C GLU A 448 29.75 -16.67 -16.33
N GLY A 449 28.68 -15.88 -16.41
CA GLY A 449 28.72 -14.49 -16.90
C GLY A 449 29.10 -13.43 -15.86
N TYR A 450 29.59 -13.79 -14.69
CA TYR A 450 30.16 -12.83 -13.74
C TYR A 450 31.57 -12.38 -14.17
N ASP A 451 32.34 -13.30 -14.75
CA ASP A 451 33.76 -13.09 -15.07
C ASP A 451 34.03 -12.82 -16.56
N GLY A 452 33.02 -13.02 -17.43
CA GLY A 452 33.18 -12.83 -18.88
C GLY A 452 31.86 -12.69 -19.64
N LEU A 453 31.99 -12.21 -20.87
CA LEU A 453 30.88 -12.01 -21.81
C LEU A 453 30.84 -13.09 -22.89
N GLU A 454 31.82 -13.97 -22.95
CA GLU A 454 31.94 -15.05 -23.93
C GLU A 454 32.10 -16.39 -23.21
N GLY A 455 31.56 -17.45 -23.82
CA GLY A 455 31.64 -18.80 -23.30
C GLY A 455 31.25 -19.81 -24.34
N LYS A 456 31.35 -21.12 -23.96
CA LYS A 456 30.87 -22.20 -24.80
C LYS A 456 29.88 -23.05 -24.02
N GLY A 457 28.73 -23.37 -24.61
CA GLY A 457 27.71 -24.19 -24.00
C GLY A 457 27.23 -25.28 -24.93
N LYS A 458 26.84 -26.41 -24.36
CA LYS A 458 26.22 -27.52 -25.08
C LYS A 458 24.70 -27.34 -25.04
N VAL A 459 24.03 -27.47 -26.16
CA VAL A 459 22.57 -27.43 -26.27
C VAL A 459 21.97 -28.63 -25.56
N VAL A 460 21.20 -28.38 -24.51
CA VAL A 460 20.51 -29.43 -23.73
C VAL A 460 19.02 -29.52 -24.06
N ALA A 461 18.41 -28.42 -24.55
CA ALA A 461 17.05 -28.41 -25.02
C ALA A 461 16.83 -27.30 -26.06
N LEU A 462 15.86 -27.52 -26.94
CA LEU A 462 15.36 -26.56 -27.92
C LEU A 462 13.83 -26.48 -27.81
N LEU A 463 13.27 -25.26 -27.87
CA LEU A 463 11.83 -25.05 -27.81
C LEU A 463 11.37 -24.17 -28.98
N LYS A 464 10.19 -24.48 -29.52
CA LYS A 464 9.51 -23.68 -30.53
C LYS A 464 8.03 -23.55 -30.13
N GLY A 465 7.56 -22.34 -29.96
CA GLY A 465 6.21 -22.11 -29.46
C GLY A 465 5.90 -22.76 -28.10
N GLY A 466 6.92 -22.89 -27.23
CA GLY A 466 6.80 -23.51 -25.89
C GLY A 466 6.90 -25.04 -25.87
N ALA A 467 6.94 -25.71 -27.05
CA ALA A 467 7.09 -27.16 -27.16
C ALA A 467 8.56 -27.55 -27.43
N SER A 468 9.01 -28.66 -26.83
CA SER A 468 10.35 -29.18 -27.06
C SER A 468 10.47 -29.73 -28.50
N VAL A 469 11.55 -29.36 -29.19
CA VAL A 469 11.84 -29.78 -30.56
C VAL A 469 13.28 -30.32 -30.67
N PRO A 470 13.56 -31.26 -31.61
CA PRO A 470 14.91 -31.81 -31.76
C PRO A 470 15.87 -30.87 -32.48
N GLU A 471 15.35 -29.97 -33.33
CA GLU A 471 16.15 -29.00 -34.09
C GLU A 471 15.39 -27.68 -34.32
N LEU A 472 16.15 -26.59 -34.57
CA LEU A 472 15.67 -25.29 -35.08
C LEU A 472 16.40 -25.02 -36.41
N ASN A 473 15.68 -24.45 -37.36
CA ASN A 473 16.16 -24.16 -38.71
C ASN A 473 16.17 -22.64 -38.95
N SER A 474 16.82 -22.21 -40.06
CA SER A 474 16.84 -20.80 -40.48
C SER A 474 15.46 -20.16 -40.42
N ASP A 475 15.40 -18.92 -39.91
CA ASP A 475 14.19 -18.12 -39.70
C ASP A 475 13.26 -18.57 -38.58
N ASP A 476 13.54 -19.72 -37.91
CA ASP A 476 12.76 -20.13 -36.75
C ASP A 476 12.95 -19.18 -35.58
N GLU A 477 11.82 -18.79 -34.99
CA GLU A 477 11.81 -18.22 -33.65
C GLU A 477 11.72 -19.36 -32.63
N GLY A 478 12.58 -19.32 -31.59
CA GLY A 478 12.63 -20.38 -30.61
C GLY A 478 13.51 -20.04 -29.41
N GLU A 479 13.68 -21.05 -28.57
CA GLU A 479 14.49 -20.91 -27.36
C GLU A 479 15.58 -21.99 -27.36
N VAL A 480 16.79 -21.58 -27.04
CA VAL A 480 17.96 -22.46 -26.90
C VAL A 480 18.36 -22.55 -25.43
N VAL A 481 18.44 -23.76 -24.89
CA VAL A 481 18.88 -23.98 -23.50
C VAL A 481 20.27 -24.62 -23.53
N LEU A 482 21.20 -24.02 -22.81
CA LEU A 482 22.59 -24.48 -22.71
C LEU A 482 22.87 -25.08 -21.33
N ASP A 483 23.83 -26.02 -21.25
CA ASP A 483 24.34 -26.56 -19.97
C ASP A 483 25.11 -25.51 -19.16
N ARG A 484 25.77 -24.58 -19.83
CA ARG A 484 26.48 -23.42 -19.26
C ARG A 484 26.34 -22.21 -20.16
N THR A 485 26.34 -21.02 -19.61
CA THR A 485 26.16 -19.79 -20.38
C THR A 485 26.74 -18.54 -19.68
N PRO A 486 27.30 -17.58 -20.44
CA PRO A 486 27.63 -16.25 -19.94
C PRO A 486 26.39 -15.32 -19.86
N PHE A 487 25.25 -15.71 -20.41
CA PHE A 487 24.03 -14.89 -20.43
C PHE A 487 23.34 -14.89 -19.08
N TYR A 488 23.07 -13.71 -18.54
CA TYR A 488 22.25 -13.52 -17.34
C TYR A 488 20.78 -13.73 -17.69
N ALA A 489 20.11 -14.62 -17.01
CA ALA A 489 18.66 -14.79 -17.16
C ALA A 489 17.90 -13.85 -16.21
N GLU A 490 16.80 -13.27 -16.69
CA GLU A 490 15.99 -12.32 -15.96
C GLU A 490 15.69 -12.79 -14.54
N SER A 491 16.10 -11.98 -13.57
CA SER A 491 15.94 -12.29 -12.15
C SER A 491 16.15 -11.05 -11.28
N GLY A 492 15.46 -10.95 -10.11
CA GLY A 492 15.68 -9.87 -9.14
C GLY A 492 15.41 -8.47 -9.70
N GLY A 493 14.62 -8.35 -10.78
CA GLY A 493 14.33 -7.10 -11.46
C GLY A 493 15.32 -6.68 -12.54
N GLN A 494 16.47 -7.37 -12.69
CA GLN A 494 17.36 -7.17 -13.82
C GLN A 494 16.86 -7.94 -15.04
N VAL A 495 16.72 -7.27 -16.18
CA VAL A 495 16.34 -7.90 -17.46
C VAL A 495 17.37 -8.91 -17.94
N GLY A 496 16.93 -9.87 -18.75
CA GLY A 496 17.79 -10.85 -19.36
C GLY A 496 18.74 -10.23 -20.41
N ASP A 497 19.86 -10.90 -20.62
CA ASP A 497 20.83 -10.50 -21.63
C ASP A 497 20.37 -10.83 -23.04
N ALA A 498 20.83 -10.02 -23.98
CA ALA A 498 20.78 -10.27 -25.40
C ALA A 498 22.20 -10.53 -25.95
N GLY A 499 22.28 -11.06 -27.18
CA GLY A 499 23.55 -11.33 -27.83
C GLY A 499 23.43 -12.37 -28.94
N GLU A 500 24.41 -13.24 -29.09
CA GLU A 500 24.46 -14.21 -30.15
C GLU A 500 24.95 -15.60 -29.69
N LEU A 501 24.40 -16.63 -30.28
CA LEU A 501 24.92 -18.00 -30.18
C LEU A 501 25.35 -18.45 -31.59
N ALA A 502 26.58 -18.95 -31.72
CA ALA A 502 27.15 -19.27 -33.04
C ALA A 502 27.97 -20.56 -33.03
N SER A 503 28.04 -21.19 -34.20
CA SER A 503 28.98 -22.23 -34.54
C SER A 503 29.24 -22.21 -36.05
N PRO A 504 30.21 -22.95 -36.60
CA PRO A 504 30.46 -22.98 -38.04
C PRO A 504 29.20 -23.30 -38.84
N GLY A 505 28.69 -22.31 -39.59
CA GLY A 505 27.47 -22.45 -40.41
C GLY A 505 26.14 -22.24 -39.67
N PHE A 506 26.15 -21.85 -38.40
CA PHE A 506 24.98 -21.56 -37.63
C PHE A 506 25.12 -20.23 -36.88
N HIS A 507 24.06 -19.42 -36.89
CA HIS A 507 23.97 -18.15 -36.13
C HIS A 507 22.56 -17.95 -35.57
N PHE A 508 22.44 -17.62 -34.27
CA PHE A 508 21.20 -17.38 -33.57
C PHE A 508 21.29 -16.06 -32.82
N ASN A 509 20.37 -15.14 -33.10
CA ASN A 509 20.27 -13.88 -32.40
C ASN A 509 19.43 -14.05 -31.13
N VAL A 510 20.05 -13.87 -29.97
CA VAL A 510 19.37 -13.89 -28.67
C VAL A 510 18.80 -12.50 -28.39
N ALA A 511 17.49 -12.41 -28.30
CA ALA A 511 16.78 -11.17 -27.94
C ALA A 511 16.60 -11.00 -26.45
N ASP A 512 16.47 -12.12 -25.72
CA ASP A 512 16.25 -12.13 -24.27
C ASP A 512 16.68 -13.48 -23.65
N THR A 513 16.98 -13.47 -22.35
CA THR A 513 17.34 -14.68 -21.60
C THR A 513 16.46 -14.80 -20.36
N GLN A 514 15.71 -15.90 -20.23
CA GLN A 514 14.72 -16.14 -19.20
C GLN A 514 15.05 -17.36 -18.34
N LYS A 515 14.64 -17.35 -17.06
CA LYS A 515 14.71 -18.52 -16.19
C LYS A 515 13.54 -19.46 -16.44
N ARG A 516 13.84 -20.77 -16.62
CA ARG A 516 12.85 -21.85 -16.63
C ARG A 516 13.21 -22.89 -15.57
N GLY A 517 12.76 -22.65 -14.34
CA GLY A 517 13.24 -23.41 -13.16
C GLY A 517 14.72 -23.15 -12.91
N THR A 518 15.54 -24.20 -13.00
CA THR A 518 17.02 -24.12 -12.88
C THR A 518 17.75 -23.95 -14.21
N ALA A 519 17.03 -23.97 -15.34
CA ALA A 519 17.58 -23.79 -16.69
C ALA A 519 17.49 -22.33 -17.14
N PHE A 520 18.45 -21.89 -17.98
CA PHE A 520 18.44 -20.59 -18.63
C PHE A 520 18.10 -20.78 -20.10
N SER A 521 17.04 -20.11 -20.54
CA SER A 521 16.50 -20.21 -21.89
C SER A 521 16.82 -18.93 -22.68
N HIS A 522 17.54 -19.07 -23.78
CA HIS A 522 17.90 -17.97 -24.68
C HIS A 522 16.83 -17.88 -25.78
N ALA A 523 15.96 -16.89 -25.66
CA ALA A 523 14.87 -16.64 -26.62
C ALA A 523 15.37 -15.77 -27.80
N GLY A 524 15.03 -16.17 -29.02
CA GLY A 524 15.49 -15.42 -30.18
C GLY A 524 15.13 -16.09 -31.51
N ARG A 525 15.93 -15.77 -32.54
CA ARG A 525 15.69 -16.23 -33.94
C ARG A 525 16.96 -16.79 -34.57
N VAL A 526 16.82 -17.90 -35.27
CA VAL A 526 17.89 -18.48 -36.13
C VAL A 526 18.09 -17.58 -37.34
N ALA A 527 19.23 -16.87 -37.39
CA ALA A 527 19.59 -16.02 -38.50
C ALA A 527 20.15 -16.82 -39.69
N GLN A 528 20.85 -17.94 -39.39
CA GLN A 528 21.46 -18.79 -40.43
C GLN A 528 21.64 -20.21 -39.91
N GLY A 529 21.44 -21.21 -40.80
CA GLY A 529 21.78 -22.58 -40.53
C GLY A 529 20.73 -23.35 -39.73
N LYS A 530 21.16 -24.39 -39.05
CA LYS A 530 20.32 -25.20 -38.14
C LYS A 530 21.12 -25.69 -36.93
N ILE A 531 20.41 -25.96 -35.85
CA ILE A 531 20.97 -26.43 -34.59
C ILE A 531 20.16 -27.61 -34.04
N ARG A 532 20.84 -28.54 -33.36
CA ARG A 532 20.24 -29.72 -32.74
C ARG A 532 20.63 -29.82 -31.29
N VAL A 533 19.83 -30.53 -30.51
CA VAL A 533 20.20 -30.89 -29.13
C VAL A 533 21.50 -31.72 -29.18
N GLY A 534 22.43 -31.35 -28.35
CA GLY A 534 23.77 -31.93 -28.24
C GLY A 534 24.88 -31.16 -28.95
N ASP A 535 24.56 -30.21 -29.84
CA ASP A 535 25.54 -29.31 -30.46
C ASP A 535 26.19 -28.38 -29.45
N THR A 536 27.41 -27.93 -29.75
CA THR A 536 28.13 -26.95 -28.93
C THR A 536 28.17 -25.61 -29.62
N LEU A 537 27.82 -24.53 -28.90
CA LEU A 537 27.78 -23.18 -29.39
C LEU A 537 28.79 -22.28 -28.67
N ASP A 538 29.37 -21.38 -29.39
CA ASP A 538 29.99 -20.17 -28.85
C ASP A 538 28.87 -19.20 -28.47
N ALA A 539 28.88 -18.73 -27.24
CA ALA A 539 27.89 -17.81 -26.69
C ALA A 539 28.56 -16.46 -26.42
N ARG A 540 28.02 -15.39 -26.98
CA ARG A 540 28.55 -14.04 -26.82
C ARG A 540 27.43 -13.09 -26.42
N VAL A 541 27.57 -12.46 -25.27
CA VAL A 541 26.66 -11.46 -24.72
C VAL A 541 26.93 -10.11 -25.38
N ASP A 542 25.85 -9.32 -25.63
CA ASP A 542 25.97 -7.92 -26.01
C ASP A 542 26.61 -7.12 -24.88
N GLY A 543 27.86 -6.75 -25.09
CA GLY A 543 28.68 -6.12 -24.05
C GLY A 543 28.23 -4.71 -23.70
N GLU A 544 27.70 -3.93 -24.65
CA GLU A 544 27.21 -2.57 -24.40
C GLU A 544 25.93 -2.60 -23.58
N ARG A 545 24.99 -3.44 -23.99
CA ARG A 545 23.73 -3.66 -23.26
C ARG A 545 23.97 -4.16 -21.84
N ARG A 546 24.85 -5.16 -21.64
CA ARG A 546 25.22 -5.69 -20.33
C ARG A 546 25.86 -4.61 -19.46
N ARG A 547 26.80 -3.82 -20.03
CA ARG A 547 27.46 -2.74 -19.30
C ARG A 547 26.43 -1.71 -18.83
N SER A 548 25.56 -1.20 -19.71
CA SER A 548 24.52 -0.24 -19.36
C SER A 548 23.58 -0.77 -18.28
N THR A 549 23.20 -2.05 -18.35
CA THR A 549 22.40 -2.73 -17.32
C THR A 549 23.14 -2.78 -15.98
N ALA A 550 24.45 -3.10 -15.97
CA ALA A 550 25.26 -3.16 -14.76
C ALA A 550 25.45 -1.79 -14.10
N LEU A 551 25.55 -0.69 -14.90
CA LEU A 551 25.56 0.70 -14.39
C LEU A 551 24.28 0.97 -13.62
N ASN A 552 23.13 0.72 -14.24
CA ASN A 552 21.81 0.93 -13.66
C ASN A 552 21.56 0.03 -12.42
N HIS A 553 22.04 -1.23 -12.44
CA HIS A 553 21.88 -2.14 -11.31
C HIS A 553 22.67 -1.68 -10.09
N THR A 554 23.93 -1.33 -10.28
CA THR A 554 24.75 -0.84 -9.18
C THR A 554 24.23 0.50 -8.63
N ALA A 555 23.74 1.39 -9.52
CA ALA A 555 23.09 2.64 -9.12
C ALA A 555 21.79 2.40 -8.32
N THR A 556 21.06 1.31 -8.59
CA THR A 556 19.85 0.94 -7.84
C THR A 556 20.17 0.67 -6.37
N HIS A 557 21.27 -0.01 -6.07
CA HIS A 557 21.71 -0.25 -4.69
C HIS A 557 22.14 1.03 -3.98
N LEU A 558 22.85 1.92 -4.69
CA LEU A 558 23.20 3.24 -4.15
C LEU A 558 21.95 4.10 -3.91
N LEU A 559 20.98 4.05 -4.81
CA LEU A 559 19.68 4.73 -4.66
C LEU A 559 18.91 4.19 -3.44
N HIS A 560 18.82 2.87 -3.26
CA HIS A 560 18.16 2.28 -2.13
C HIS A 560 18.79 2.73 -0.80
N ALA A 561 20.10 2.66 -0.69
CA ALA A 561 20.83 3.13 0.50
C ALA A 561 20.62 4.64 0.74
N ALA A 562 20.62 5.48 -0.30
CA ALA A 562 20.37 6.91 -0.21
C ALA A 562 18.94 7.21 0.25
N LEU A 563 17.94 6.51 -0.31
CA LEU A 563 16.53 6.61 0.10
C LEU A 563 16.36 6.29 1.59
N ARG A 564 16.96 5.21 2.06
CA ARG A 564 16.92 4.84 3.49
C ARG A 564 17.57 5.88 4.39
N LYS A 565 18.66 6.49 3.92
CA LYS A 565 19.38 7.52 4.67
C LYS A 565 18.58 8.82 4.79
N VAL A 566 17.88 9.23 3.73
CA VAL A 566 17.13 10.49 3.66
C VAL A 566 15.72 10.33 4.23
N LEU A 567 15.00 9.29 3.80
CA LEU A 567 13.60 9.10 4.15
C LEU A 567 13.38 8.24 5.41
N GLY A 568 14.37 7.41 5.76
CA GLY A 568 14.32 6.55 6.94
C GLY A 568 14.37 5.05 6.63
N THR A 569 14.61 4.25 7.68
CA THR A 569 14.82 2.79 7.59
C THR A 569 13.59 1.99 7.17
N HIS A 570 12.40 2.60 7.17
CA HIS A 570 11.15 1.99 6.69
C HIS A 570 11.12 1.80 5.16
N VAL A 571 12.02 2.47 4.43
CA VAL A 571 12.15 2.27 2.99
C VAL A 571 12.61 0.84 2.71
N GLN A 572 11.76 0.10 2.02
CA GLN A 572 11.98 -1.27 1.57
C GLN A 572 11.62 -1.37 0.10
N GLN A 573 12.36 -2.14 -0.65
CA GLN A 573 12.02 -2.44 -2.04
C GLN A 573 10.68 -3.18 -2.12
N LYS A 574 9.81 -2.71 -3.02
CA LYS A 574 8.52 -3.34 -3.38
C LYS A 574 8.51 -3.86 -4.82
N GLY A 575 9.42 -3.37 -5.63
CA GLY A 575 9.64 -3.78 -7.00
C GLY A 575 10.88 -3.12 -7.55
N SER A 576 11.48 -3.73 -8.56
CA SER A 576 12.62 -3.18 -9.30
C SER A 576 12.53 -3.56 -10.76
N LEU A 577 13.00 -2.68 -11.62
CA LEU A 577 13.32 -2.97 -13.02
C LEU A 577 14.67 -2.34 -13.32
N VAL A 578 15.60 -3.14 -13.79
CA VAL A 578 16.92 -2.70 -14.20
C VAL A 578 17.12 -3.10 -15.65
N ALA A 579 17.08 -2.11 -16.54
CA ALA A 579 17.21 -2.24 -17.98
C ALA A 579 18.39 -1.42 -18.48
N PRO A 580 18.86 -1.60 -19.73
CA PRO A 580 19.98 -0.83 -20.27
C PRO A 580 19.71 0.69 -20.33
N ASP A 581 18.48 1.08 -20.61
CA ASP A 581 18.03 2.46 -20.82
C ASP A 581 17.65 3.18 -19.52
N ARG A 582 17.25 2.46 -18.48
CA ARG A 582 16.81 3.05 -17.20
C ARG A 582 16.79 2.04 -16.05
N LEU A 583 16.71 2.56 -14.86
CA LEU A 583 16.27 1.82 -13.68
C LEU A 583 14.94 2.35 -13.17
N ARG A 584 14.15 1.48 -12.55
CA ARG A 584 12.91 1.77 -11.84
C ARG A 584 12.97 1.12 -10.48
N PHE A 585 12.69 1.89 -9.46
CA PHE A 585 12.72 1.41 -8.08
C PHE A 585 11.42 1.78 -7.37
N ASP A 586 10.64 0.76 -7.02
CA ASP A 586 9.39 0.88 -6.27
C ASP A 586 9.69 0.60 -4.80
N PHE A 587 9.30 1.49 -3.91
CA PHE A 587 9.66 1.41 -2.49
C PHE A 587 8.53 1.86 -1.58
N SER A 588 8.55 1.35 -0.34
CA SER A 588 7.58 1.72 0.69
C SER A 588 7.84 3.14 1.20
N HIS A 589 6.92 4.06 0.92
CA HIS A 589 6.88 5.41 1.48
C HIS A 589 5.48 6.00 1.33
N LEU A 590 5.02 6.74 2.36
CA LEU A 590 3.61 7.16 2.44
C LEU A 590 3.31 8.49 1.75
N GLN A 591 4.31 9.35 1.59
CA GLN A 591 4.17 10.70 1.04
C GLN A 591 4.90 10.82 -0.30
N PRO A 592 4.54 11.78 -1.16
CA PRO A 592 5.42 12.19 -2.26
C PRO A 592 6.78 12.60 -1.71
N VAL A 593 7.84 12.18 -2.39
CA VAL A 593 9.20 12.63 -2.03
C VAL A 593 9.33 14.08 -2.49
N SER A 594 9.70 14.97 -1.59
CA SER A 594 9.84 16.39 -1.90
C SER A 594 10.99 16.64 -2.89
N VAL A 595 10.95 17.79 -3.57
CA VAL A 595 12.00 18.18 -4.51
C VAL A 595 13.36 18.29 -3.81
N GLU A 596 13.37 18.74 -2.57
CA GLU A 596 14.55 18.88 -1.72
C GLU A 596 15.12 17.51 -1.37
N GLU A 597 14.27 16.56 -0.99
CA GLU A 597 14.67 15.17 -0.68
C GLU A 597 15.19 14.47 -1.93
N LEU A 598 14.51 14.62 -3.08
CA LEU A 598 14.99 14.07 -4.36
C LEU A 598 16.37 14.59 -4.74
N ARG A 599 16.60 15.90 -4.58
CA ARG A 599 17.93 16.52 -4.82
C ARG A 599 18.99 15.95 -3.88
N GLU A 600 18.65 15.78 -2.60
CA GLU A 600 19.60 15.23 -1.62
C GLU A 600 19.93 13.75 -1.93
N ILE A 601 18.93 12.94 -2.29
CA ILE A 601 19.11 11.54 -2.70
C ILE A 601 20.03 11.48 -3.94
N GLU A 602 19.74 12.25 -4.99
CA GLU A 602 20.54 12.32 -6.21
C GLU A 602 21.98 12.77 -5.91
N ARG A 603 22.13 13.76 -5.04
CA ARG A 603 23.45 14.25 -4.60
C ARG A 603 24.25 13.19 -3.86
N LEU A 604 23.59 12.42 -2.96
CA LEU A 604 24.24 11.35 -2.22
C LEU A 604 24.71 10.24 -3.16
N VAL A 605 23.86 9.77 -4.07
CA VAL A 605 24.21 8.74 -5.05
C VAL A 605 25.40 9.19 -5.88
N ASN A 606 25.35 10.39 -6.45
CA ASN A 606 26.46 10.94 -7.24
C ASN A 606 27.74 11.18 -6.42
N THR A 607 27.62 11.40 -5.12
CA THR A 607 28.78 11.50 -4.23
C THR A 607 29.46 10.14 -4.06
N GLU A 608 28.71 9.06 -3.88
CA GLU A 608 29.27 7.71 -3.79
C GLU A 608 29.86 7.24 -5.12
N ILE A 609 29.24 7.61 -6.25
CA ILE A 609 29.81 7.39 -7.59
C ILE A 609 31.19 8.05 -7.68
N ARG A 610 31.33 9.33 -7.31
CA ARG A 610 32.62 10.06 -7.34
C ARG A 610 33.65 9.54 -6.37
N ARG A 611 33.24 8.89 -5.25
CA ARG A 611 34.18 8.18 -4.35
C ARG A 611 34.86 7.01 -5.02
N ASN A 612 34.25 6.47 -6.05
CA ASN A 612 34.81 5.41 -6.89
C ASN A 612 35.24 4.17 -6.07
N THR A 613 34.44 3.83 -5.08
CA THR A 613 34.69 2.65 -4.21
C THR A 613 34.50 1.36 -5.01
N ALA A 614 35.30 0.34 -4.73
CA ALA A 614 35.14 -0.98 -5.35
C ALA A 614 33.80 -1.60 -4.98
N ALA A 615 33.11 -2.17 -5.96
CA ALA A 615 31.94 -3.01 -5.75
C ALA A 615 32.44 -4.45 -5.54
N GLN A 616 32.39 -4.91 -4.29
CA GLN A 616 32.89 -6.24 -3.90
C GLN A 616 31.71 -7.20 -3.78
N THR A 617 31.89 -8.40 -4.30
CA THR A 617 30.91 -9.46 -4.16
C THR A 617 31.53 -10.65 -3.45
N GLU A 618 30.85 -11.13 -2.40
CA GLU A 618 31.28 -12.25 -1.58
C GLU A 618 30.18 -13.30 -1.51
N LEU A 619 30.58 -14.57 -1.53
CA LEU A 619 29.66 -15.67 -1.22
C LEU A 619 29.81 -15.99 0.26
N MET A 620 28.71 -15.95 0.99
CA MET A 620 28.69 -16.29 2.40
C MET A 620 27.37 -16.97 2.78
N ASP A 621 27.37 -17.58 3.96
CA ASP A 621 26.16 -18.13 4.53
C ASP A 621 25.14 -17.03 4.82
N TYR A 622 23.84 -17.31 4.59
CA TYR A 622 22.74 -16.31 4.73
C TYR A 622 22.70 -15.68 6.12
N GLU A 623 22.87 -16.48 7.18
CA GLU A 623 22.84 -15.97 8.55
C GLU A 623 24.02 -15.04 8.83
N ASN A 624 25.21 -15.40 8.33
CA ASN A 624 26.40 -14.57 8.44
C ASN A 624 26.24 -13.25 7.65
N ALA A 625 25.60 -13.28 6.47
CA ALA A 625 25.31 -12.11 5.68
C ALA A 625 24.38 -11.13 6.44
N VAL A 626 23.29 -11.66 7.01
CA VAL A 626 22.34 -10.85 7.81
C VAL A 626 23.01 -10.33 9.09
N ALA A 627 23.78 -11.15 9.78
CA ALA A 627 24.53 -10.73 10.98
C ALA A 627 25.57 -9.64 10.68
N ALA A 628 26.18 -9.65 9.48
CA ALA A 628 27.07 -8.61 8.99
C ALA A 628 26.33 -7.33 8.58
N GLY A 629 25.00 -7.33 8.59
CA GLY A 629 24.13 -6.17 8.24
C GLY A 629 23.72 -6.11 6.77
N ALA A 630 23.87 -7.18 5.99
CA ALA A 630 23.41 -7.22 4.62
C ALA A 630 21.88 -7.16 4.57
N MET A 631 21.34 -6.29 3.71
CA MET A 631 19.89 -6.22 3.48
C MET A 631 19.45 -7.38 2.59
N ALA A 632 18.48 -8.14 3.09
CA ALA A 632 17.76 -9.13 2.33
C ALA A 632 16.44 -8.53 1.82
N LEU A 633 16.08 -8.80 0.57
CA LEU A 633 14.80 -8.41 0.01
C LEU A 633 13.68 -9.21 0.67
N PHE A 634 12.63 -8.52 1.08
CA PHE A 634 11.52 -9.13 1.78
C PHE A 634 10.69 -10.00 0.84
N GLY A 635 10.49 -11.29 1.19
CA GLY A 635 9.65 -12.22 0.42
C GLY A 635 10.39 -13.06 -0.62
N GLU A 636 11.68 -12.89 -0.79
CA GLU A 636 12.51 -13.80 -1.60
C GLU A 636 12.98 -15.00 -0.79
N LYS A 637 13.05 -16.16 -1.46
CA LYS A 637 13.65 -17.37 -0.88
C LYS A 637 15.12 -17.38 -1.23
N TYR A 638 15.95 -17.32 -0.23
CA TYR A 638 17.40 -17.41 -0.39
C TYR A 638 17.89 -18.85 -0.14
N GLU A 639 18.89 -19.25 -0.90
CA GLU A 639 19.63 -20.49 -0.62
C GLU A 639 20.52 -20.28 0.61
N GLN A 640 21.06 -21.37 1.16
CA GLN A 640 21.95 -21.32 2.32
C GLN A 640 23.19 -20.44 2.06
N ASN A 641 23.74 -20.47 0.84
CA ASN A 641 24.83 -19.60 0.40
C ASN A 641 24.27 -18.49 -0.48
N VAL A 642 24.52 -17.25 -0.08
CA VAL A 642 24.04 -16.05 -0.76
C VAL A 642 25.19 -15.19 -1.26
N ARG A 643 24.97 -14.50 -2.36
CA ARG A 643 25.90 -13.52 -2.92
C ARG A 643 25.58 -12.15 -2.32
N VAL A 644 26.55 -11.57 -1.61
CA VAL A 644 26.47 -10.25 -0.98
C VAL A 644 27.24 -9.25 -1.84
N LEU A 645 26.56 -8.20 -2.27
CA LEU A 645 27.19 -7.04 -2.90
C LEU A 645 27.49 -5.99 -1.83
N ARG A 646 28.72 -5.54 -1.77
CA ARG A 646 29.18 -4.46 -0.89
C ARG A 646 29.77 -3.32 -1.69
N ILE A 647 29.28 -2.11 -1.48
CA ILE A 647 29.81 -0.87 -2.08
C ILE A 647 30.29 0.02 -0.92
N GLY A 648 31.53 -0.20 -0.49
CA GLY A 648 32.10 0.45 0.68
C GLY A 648 31.30 0.19 1.95
N GLU A 649 31.08 1.25 2.73
CA GLU A 649 30.20 1.24 3.93
C GLU A 649 28.80 1.78 3.63
N PHE A 650 28.55 2.19 2.39
CA PHE A 650 27.30 2.86 2.04
C PHE A 650 26.18 1.91 1.70
N SER A 651 26.47 0.80 1.01
CA SER A 651 25.46 -0.20 0.65
C SER A 651 26.01 -1.62 0.83
N MET A 652 25.20 -2.50 1.44
CA MET A 652 25.48 -3.93 1.55
C MET A 652 24.16 -4.70 1.43
N GLU A 653 24.00 -5.44 0.33
CA GLU A 653 22.73 -6.09 -0.01
C GLU A 653 22.94 -7.48 -0.61
N LEU A 654 21.96 -8.38 -0.43
CA LEU A 654 21.93 -9.66 -1.11
C LEU A 654 21.57 -9.44 -2.58
N CYS A 655 22.46 -9.77 -3.51
CA CYS A 655 22.21 -9.56 -4.93
C CYS A 655 22.93 -10.57 -5.83
N GLY A 656 22.13 -11.28 -6.67
CA GLY A 656 22.63 -12.19 -7.69
C GLY A 656 22.84 -11.55 -9.07
N GLY A 657 22.66 -10.24 -9.23
CA GLY A 657 22.76 -9.54 -10.51
C GLY A 657 24.20 -9.24 -10.96
N THR A 658 24.31 -8.56 -12.11
CA THR A 658 25.59 -8.12 -12.67
C THR A 658 25.86 -6.66 -12.28
N HIS A 659 27.11 -6.38 -11.89
CA HIS A 659 27.50 -5.07 -11.36
C HIS A 659 28.78 -4.56 -12.00
N VAL A 660 29.02 -3.26 -11.85
CA VAL A 660 30.28 -2.64 -12.20
C VAL A 660 31.40 -3.04 -11.23
N SER A 661 32.64 -2.91 -11.64
CA SER A 661 33.79 -3.18 -10.78
C SER A 661 33.99 -2.08 -9.73
N ARG A 662 33.69 -0.85 -10.06
CA ARG A 662 33.82 0.32 -9.18
C ARG A 662 32.62 1.26 -9.35
N ALA A 663 32.21 1.91 -8.29
CA ALA A 663 31.10 2.84 -8.31
C ALA A 663 31.26 3.98 -9.35
N GLY A 664 32.50 4.42 -9.59
CA GLY A 664 32.82 5.44 -10.58
C GLY A 664 32.53 5.05 -12.03
N ASP A 665 32.46 3.76 -12.34
CA ASP A 665 32.12 3.26 -13.68
C ASP A 665 30.70 3.69 -14.08
N ILE A 666 29.80 3.95 -13.10
CA ILE A 666 28.43 4.43 -13.32
C ILE A 666 28.42 5.79 -14.05
N GLY A 667 29.43 6.62 -13.82
CA GLY A 667 29.56 7.96 -14.40
C GLY A 667 28.63 8.98 -13.75
N PHE A 668 27.46 9.21 -14.32
CA PHE A 668 26.48 10.16 -13.81
C PHE A 668 25.13 9.47 -13.57
N PHE A 669 24.48 9.81 -12.47
CA PHE A 669 23.15 9.33 -12.09
C PHE A 669 22.15 10.50 -12.08
N LYS A 670 21.00 10.33 -12.73
CA LYS A 670 19.93 11.32 -12.81
C LYS A 670 18.57 10.70 -12.51
N ILE A 671 17.84 11.26 -11.54
CA ILE A 671 16.43 10.95 -11.32
C ILE A 671 15.60 11.67 -12.39
N THR A 672 14.77 10.91 -13.11
CA THR A 672 13.90 11.44 -14.17
C THR A 672 12.46 11.64 -13.72
N SER A 673 11.96 10.80 -12.84
CA SER A 673 10.59 10.89 -12.31
C SER A 673 10.46 10.34 -10.90
N GLU A 674 9.46 10.85 -10.18
CA GLU A 674 8.96 10.31 -8.92
C GLU A 674 7.42 10.31 -8.95
N SER A 675 6.79 9.19 -8.59
CA SER A 675 5.33 9.05 -8.63
C SER A 675 4.80 8.04 -7.63
N GLY A 676 3.49 8.11 -7.33
CA GLY A 676 2.78 7.07 -6.56
C GLY A 676 2.34 5.94 -7.48
N VAL A 677 2.56 4.69 -7.05
CA VAL A 677 2.12 3.48 -7.78
C VAL A 677 0.92 2.84 -7.09
N ALA A 678 0.99 2.76 -5.77
CA ALA A 678 -0.07 2.24 -4.93
C ALA A 678 -0.06 2.97 -3.58
N SER A 679 -1.06 2.72 -2.76
CA SER A 679 -1.07 3.28 -1.41
C SER A 679 0.15 2.80 -0.62
N GLY A 680 0.97 3.75 -0.16
CA GLY A 680 2.21 3.45 0.57
C GLY A 680 3.36 2.96 -0.30
N VAL A 681 3.26 3.01 -1.63
CA VAL A 681 4.33 2.64 -2.57
C VAL A 681 4.63 3.80 -3.51
N ARG A 682 5.87 4.25 -3.50
CA ARG A 682 6.40 5.27 -4.39
C ARG A 682 7.34 4.64 -5.41
N ARG A 683 7.45 5.27 -6.56
CA ARG A 683 8.31 4.87 -7.68
C ARG A 683 9.28 5.98 -8.00
N ILE A 684 10.54 5.64 -8.13
CA ILE A 684 11.56 6.49 -8.75
C ILE A 684 12.02 5.81 -10.04
N GLU A 685 12.09 6.58 -11.11
CA GLU A 685 12.82 6.22 -12.33
C GLU A 685 14.08 7.07 -12.44
N ALA A 686 15.17 6.43 -12.85
CA ALA A 686 16.45 7.10 -13.00
C ALA A 686 17.26 6.47 -14.14
N ILE A 687 18.27 7.18 -14.58
CA ILE A 687 19.18 6.82 -15.68
C ILE A 687 20.61 7.07 -15.27
N THR A 688 21.54 6.35 -15.91
CA THR A 688 22.99 6.44 -15.61
C THR A 688 23.81 6.57 -16.88
N GLY A 689 25.11 6.85 -16.71
CA GLY A 689 26.11 6.88 -17.80
C GLY A 689 25.72 7.80 -18.96
N GLU A 690 25.84 7.30 -20.18
CA GLU A 690 25.54 8.00 -21.42
C GLU A 690 24.11 8.53 -21.47
N ALA A 691 23.12 7.68 -21.12
CA ALA A 691 21.72 8.10 -21.11
C ALA A 691 21.45 9.31 -20.20
N ALA A 692 22.18 9.43 -19.08
CA ALA A 692 22.06 10.56 -18.18
C ALA A 692 22.72 11.83 -18.75
N ILE A 693 23.80 11.69 -19.52
CA ILE A 693 24.45 12.78 -20.24
C ILE A 693 23.53 13.29 -21.34
N ASP A 694 22.99 12.40 -22.18
CA ASP A 694 22.04 12.72 -23.24
C ASP A 694 20.80 13.47 -22.71
N TYR A 695 20.29 13.04 -21.56
CA TYR A 695 19.17 13.72 -20.91
C TYR A 695 19.50 15.16 -20.51
N VAL A 696 20.70 15.40 -19.99
CA VAL A 696 21.15 16.75 -19.63
C VAL A 696 21.37 17.60 -20.88
N GLU A 697 22.02 17.06 -21.94
CA GLU A 697 22.24 17.75 -23.21
C GLU A 697 20.91 18.14 -23.87
N LYS A 698 19.94 17.22 -23.96
CA LYS A 698 18.60 17.55 -24.45
C LYS A 698 17.92 18.65 -23.65
N SER A 699 18.07 18.63 -22.33
CA SER A 699 17.51 19.67 -21.47
C SER A 699 18.15 21.01 -21.72
N ASP A 700 19.47 21.03 -21.96
CA ASP A 700 20.23 22.25 -22.32
C ASP A 700 19.83 22.80 -23.69
N GLU A 701 19.65 21.92 -24.67
CA GLU A 701 19.15 22.30 -26.00
C GLU A 701 17.76 22.93 -25.93
N LEU A 702 16.81 22.30 -25.21
CA LEU A 702 15.48 22.87 -25.04
C LEU A 702 15.49 24.23 -24.35
N LEU A 703 16.36 24.42 -23.35
CA LEU A 703 16.52 25.71 -22.68
C LEU A 703 17.13 26.77 -23.64
N ARG A 704 18.06 26.35 -24.50
CA ARG A 704 18.66 27.23 -25.51
C ARG A 704 17.63 27.66 -26.54
N ASP A 705 16.81 26.74 -27.03
CA ASP A 705 15.74 27.02 -27.97
C ASP A 705 14.68 27.95 -27.36
N LEU A 706 14.27 27.73 -26.14
CA LEU A 706 13.36 28.62 -25.40
C LEU A 706 13.98 30.03 -25.26
N SER A 707 15.26 30.10 -24.89
CA SER A 707 15.97 31.39 -24.80
C SER A 707 16.00 32.17 -26.14
N ASN A 708 16.23 31.43 -27.23
CA ASN A 708 16.20 32.01 -28.58
C ASN A 708 14.79 32.50 -28.95
N LEU A 709 13.74 31.73 -28.67
CA LEU A 709 12.35 32.12 -28.94
C LEU A 709 11.94 33.43 -28.24
N VAL A 710 12.36 33.58 -26.99
CA VAL A 710 12.06 34.81 -26.22
C VAL A 710 13.11 35.90 -26.38
N ARG A 711 14.10 35.68 -27.21
CA ARG A 711 15.24 36.60 -27.44
C ARG A 711 15.95 36.97 -26.13
N GLY A 712 16.23 35.96 -25.32
CA GLY A 712 16.87 36.09 -24.03
C GLY A 712 18.10 35.21 -23.89
N SER A 713 18.68 35.21 -22.71
CA SER A 713 19.73 34.30 -22.27
C SER A 713 19.17 33.17 -21.43
N ARG A 714 19.98 32.18 -21.11
CA ARG A 714 19.62 31.10 -20.21
C ARG A 714 19.20 31.60 -18.82
N ASP A 715 19.82 32.67 -18.35
CA ASP A 715 19.60 33.19 -17.00
C ASP A 715 18.32 34.03 -16.91
N ASP A 716 17.87 34.66 -18.00
CA ASP A 716 16.71 35.54 -18.04
C ASP A 716 15.47 34.93 -18.75
N VAL A 717 15.56 33.70 -19.27
CA VAL A 717 14.49 33.05 -20.04
C VAL A 717 13.17 32.99 -19.27
N THR A 718 13.23 32.68 -17.98
CA THR A 718 12.04 32.57 -17.12
C THR A 718 11.36 33.92 -16.98
N ASP A 719 12.12 35.00 -16.78
CA ASP A 719 11.57 36.34 -16.63
C ASP A 719 10.99 36.83 -17.97
N LYS A 720 11.67 36.55 -19.07
CA LYS A 720 11.18 36.88 -20.43
C LYS A 720 9.89 36.18 -20.80
N VAL A 721 9.76 34.89 -20.43
CA VAL A 721 8.51 34.17 -20.62
C VAL A 721 7.40 34.75 -19.75
N ARG A 722 7.70 35.11 -18.50
CA ARG A 722 6.73 35.75 -17.59
C ARG A 722 6.27 37.09 -18.16
N ASP A 723 7.19 37.90 -18.60
CA ASP A 723 6.89 39.21 -19.21
C ASP A 723 6.04 39.05 -20.48
N ALA A 724 6.35 38.09 -21.34
CA ALA A 724 5.56 37.79 -22.53
C ALA A 724 4.12 37.39 -22.19
N LEU A 725 3.92 36.51 -21.20
CA LEU A 725 2.59 36.09 -20.74
C LEU A 725 1.82 37.28 -20.13
N GLU A 726 2.47 38.14 -19.38
CA GLU A 726 1.86 39.33 -18.80
C GLU A 726 1.47 40.33 -19.88
N ARG A 727 2.30 40.52 -20.88
CA ARG A 727 1.99 41.35 -22.03
C ARG A 727 0.82 40.84 -22.87
N ILE A 728 0.71 39.52 -23.04
CA ILE A 728 -0.44 38.92 -23.71
C ILE A 728 -1.73 39.22 -22.92
N ARG A 729 -1.73 39.04 -21.60
CA ARG A 729 -2.90 39.34 -20.72
C ARG A 729 -3.28 40.83 -20.81
N GLN A 730 -2.29 41.72 -20.86
CA GLN A 730 -2.54 43.18 -21.02
C GLN A 730 -3.16 43.48 -22.37
N MET A 731 -2.61 42.94 -23.47
CA MET A 731 -3.19 43.10 -24.81
C MET A 731 -4.59 42.55 -24.93
N GLU A 732 -4.88 41.37 -24.35
CA GLU A 732 -6.24 40.80 -24.31
C GLU A 732 -7.23 41.74 -23.60
N LYS A 733 -6.82 42.34 -22.48
CA LYS A 733 -7.62 43.29 -21.70
C LYS A 733 -7.82 44.60 -22.53
N GLU A 734 -6.77 45.08 -23.20
CA GLU A 734 -6.87 46.28 -24.02
C GLU A 734 -7.76 46.06 -25.24
N ILE A 735 -7.65 44.94 -25.93
CA ILE A 735 -8.54 44.55 -27.04
C ILE A 735 -9.97 44.51 -26.56
N ARG A 736 -10.23 43.93 -25.38
CA ARG A 736 -11.61 43.93 -24.80
C ARG A 736 -12.11 45.35 -24.54
N THR A 737 -11.28 46.22 -23.95
CA THR A 737 -11.62 47.60 -23.66
C THR A 737 -11.87 48.43 -24.94
N LEU A 738 -11.05 48.17 -25.97
CA LEU A 738 -11.21 48.86 -27.27
C LEU A 738 -12.50 48.39 -27.98
N LYS A 739 -12.82 47.10 -27.93
CA LYS A 739 -14.07 46.56 -28.44
C LYS A 739 -15.28 47.19 -27.76
N ASP A 740 -15.25 47.30 -26.41
CA ASP A 740 -16.34 47.94 -25.62
C ASP A 740 -16.48 49.40 -25.96
N LYS A 741 -15.38 50.18 -26.17
CA LYS A 741 -15.40 51.57 -26.60
C LYS A 741 -15.95 51.76 -28.00
N LEU A 742 -15.60 50.89 -28.94
CA LEU A 742 -16.15 50.93 -30.30
C LEU A 742 -17.68 50.69 -30.28
N ALA A 743 -18.11 49.68 -29.51
CA ALA A 743 -19.54 49.39 -29.38
C ALA A 743 -20.32 50.54 -28.72
N SER A 744 -19.75 51.20 -27.70
CA SER A 744 -20.36 52.37 -27.04
C SER A 744 -20.37 53.66 -27.92
N GLY A 745 -19.35 53.88 -28.72
CA GLY A 745 -19.23 55.03 -29.64
C GLY A 745 -20.28 54.95 -30.76
N GLN A 746 -20.53 53.80 -31.35
CA GLN A 746 -21.59 53.56 -32.32
C GLN A 746 -23.00 53.66 -31.69
N GLY A 747 -23.16 53.34 -30.37
CA GLY A 747 -24.44 53.48 -29.66
C GLY A 747 -24.97 54.90 -29.56
N VAL A 748 -24.13 55.96 -29.71
CA VAL A 748 -24.60 57.37 -29.72
C VAL A 748 -25.30 57.68 -31.02
N ASP A 749 -24.80 57.26 -32.16
CA ASP A 749 -25.44 57.46 -33.48
C ASP A 749 -26.69 56.58 -33.66
N LEU A 750 -26.69 55.38 -33.07
CA LEU A 750 -27.82 54.47 -33.16
C LEU A 750 -29.06 54.95 -32.46
N ALA A 751 -28.92 55.74 -31.40
CA ALA A 751 -30.07 56.33 -30.72
C ALA A 751 -30.69 57.46 -31.58
N ALA A 752 -29.94 58.16 -32.38
CA ALA A 752 -30.39 59.14 -33.30
C ALA A 752 -31.11 58.56 -34.53
N GLY A 753 -30.76 57.33 -34.92
CA GLY A 753 -31.47 56.56 -35.99
C GLY A 753 -32.72 55.79 -35.58
N ALA A 754 -33.19 55.93 -34.33
CA ALA A 754 -34.34 55.26 -33.87
C ALA A 754 -35.66 55.71 -34.61
N VAL A 755 -36.41 54.79 -35.17
CA VAL A 755 -37.69 54.99 -35.82
C VAL A 755 -38.82 54.97 -34.80
N ASP A 756 -39.67 56.02 -34.77
CA ASP A 756 -40.80 56.06 -33.89
C ASP A 756 -41.99 55.28 -34.52
N ILE A 757 -42.50 54.28 -33.79
CA ILE A 757 -43.68 53.55 -34.20
C ILE A 757 -44.70 53.59 -33.03
N GLN A 758 -45.71 54.42 -33.15
CA GLN A 758 -46.77 54.57 -32.15
C GLN A 758 -46.27 54.92 -30.76
N GLY A 759 -45.22 55.74 -30.66
CA GLY A 759 -44.58 56.14 -29.39
C GLY A 759 -43.49 55.17 -28.86
N VAL A 760 -43.22 54.10 -29.58
CA VAL A 760 -42.13 53.19 -29.27
C VAL A 760 -40.93 53.44 -30.21
N LYS A 761 -39.74 53.69 -29.67
CA LYS A 761 -38.53 53.86 -30.44
C LYS A 761 -37.94 52.51 -30.86
N VAL A 762 -37.82 52.25 -32.16
CA VAL A 762 -37.30 50.99 -32.73
C VAL A 762 -35.95 51.27 -33.33
N VAL A 763 -34.95 50.49 -32.82
CA VAL A 763 -33.58 50.45 -33.36
C VAL A 763 -33.29 49.01 -33.84
N ALA A 764 -32.98 48.89 -35.13
CA ALA A 764 -32.61 47.60 -35.71
C ALA A 764 -31.40 47.84 -36.63
N THR A 765 -30.23 47.36 -36.20
CA THR A 765 -29.00 47.69 -37.00
C THR A 765 -27.88 46.64 -36.70
N LYS A 766 -26.92 46.62 -37.64
CA LYS A 766 -25.73 45.80 -37.53
C LYS A 766 -24.61 46.65 -36.90
N ILE A 767 -23.79 46.05 -36.06
CA ILE A 767 -22.55 46.60 -35.47
C ILE A 767 -21.41 45.68 -35.84
N ASP A 768 -20.54 46.17 -36.72
CA ASP A 768 -19.41 45.35 -37.16
C ASP A 768 -18.35 45.14 -36.06
N GLY A 769 -17.89 43.94 -35.90
CA GLY A 769 -16.82 43.57 -34.95
C GLY A 769 -17.24 43.51 -33.45
N ALA A 770 -18.56 43.68 -33.13
CA ALA A 770 -19.05 43.54 -31.78
C ALA A 770 -19.32 42.07 -31.43
N ASP A 771 -18.81 41.59 -30.28
CA ASP A 771 -19.16 40.30 -29.75
C ASP A 771 -20.52 40.34 -28.99
N ALA A 772 -21.02 39.20 -28.59
CA ALA A 772 -22.29 39.08 -27.89
C ALA A 772 -22.34 39.94 -26.60
N GLY A 773 -21.22 40.09 -25.89
CA GLY A 773 -21.11 40.93 -24.70
C GLY A 773 -21.24 42.42 -25.00
N ALA A 774 -20.52 42.88 -26.03
CA ALA A 774 -20.57 44.25 -26.49
C ALA A 774 -21.97 44.63 -27.01
N LEU A 775 -22.63 43.74 -27.78
CA LEU A 775 -24.02 43.94 -28.22
C LEU A 775 -24.99 44.02 -27.05
N ARG A 776 -24.83 43.20 -26.00
CA ARG A 776 -25.64 43.25 -24.77
C ARG A 776 -25.50 44.60 -24.07
N ASN A 777 -24.29 45.07 -23.87
CA ASN A 777 -23.98 46.36 -23.24
C ASN A 777 -24.61 47.51 -24.04
N ALA A 778 -24.52 47.50 -25.38
CA ALA A 778 -25.09 48.48 -26.27
C ALA A 778 -26.65 48.47 -26.19
N VAL A 779 -27.26 47.32 -26.13
CA VAL A 779 -28.74 47.18 -25.92
C VAL A 779 -29.16 47.79 -24.60
N ASP A 780 -28.45 47.50 -23.50
CA ASP A 780 -28.82 48.05 -22.20
C ASP A 780 -28.60 49.55 -22.10
N GLN A 781 -27.59 50.13 -22.75
CA GLN A 781 -27.39 51.56 -22.87
C GLN A 781 -28.51 52.23 -23.68
N LEU A 782 -28.89 51.64 -24.81
CA LEU A 782 -29.98 52.14 -25.64
C LEU A 782 -31.35 52.07 -24.94
N LYS A 783 -31.63 50.99 -24.19
CA LYS A 783 -32.82 50.86 -23.34
C LYS A 783 -32.89 52.00 -22.31
N SER A 784 -31.79 52.28 -21.63
CA SER A 784 -31.70 53.36 -20.62
C SER A 784 -31.92 54.74 -21.22
N ARG A 785 -31.41 54.97 -22.44
CA ARG A 785 -31.44 56.25 -23.13
C ARG A 785 -32.82 56.55 -23.79
N LEU A 786 -33.39 55.52 -24.44
CA LEU A 786 -34.64 55.66 -25.21
C LEU A 786 -35.89 55.54 -24.41
N LYS A 787 -35.85 55.00 -23.18
CA LYS A 787 -36.91 54.84 -22.18
C LYS A 787 -38.02 53.90 -22.60
N THR A 788 -38.65 54.13 -23.80
CA THR A 788 -39.68 53.33 -24.43
C THR A 788 -39.19 52.83 -25.75
N ALA A 789 -38.65 51.58 -25.81
CA ALA A 789 -37.91 51.10 -26.98
C ALA A 789 -37.97 49.60 -27.21
N VAL A 790 -37.85 49.23 -28.48
CA VAL A 790 -37.52 47.90 -29.00
C VAL A 790 -36.17 47.99 -29.75
N ILE A 791 -35.19 47.22 -29.35
CA ILE A 791 -33.83 47.31 -29.87
C ILE A 791 -33.42 45.91 -30.35
N VAL A 792 -32.91 45.81 -31.59
CA VAL A 792 -32.27 44.63 -32.14
C VAL A 792 -30.89 45.02 -32.69
N LEU A 793 -29.87 44.51 -32.06
CA LEU A 793 -28.50 44.66 -32.55
C LEU A 793 -27.98 43.32 -33.03
N ALA A 794 -27.23 43.38 -34.12
CA ALA A 794 -26.64 42.20 -34.72
C ALA A 794 -25.15 42.44 -35.06
N SER A 795 -24.39 41.38 -35.08
CA SER A 795 -22.97 41.40 -35.57
C SER A 795 -22.69 40.15 -36.39
N VAL A 796 -21.80 40.25 -37.32
CA VAL A 796 -21.23 39.14 -38.06
C VAL A 796 -19.86 38.84 -37.43
N GLU A 797 -19.78 37.71 -36.77
CA GLU A 797 -18.56 37.28 -36.04
C GLU A 797 -17.58 36.55 -36.94
N SER A 798 -18.09 35.84 -37.96
CA SER A 798 -17.30 35.19 -39.03
C SER A 798 -18.12 35.06 -40.30
N SER A 799 -17.54 34.55 -41.39
CA SER A 799 -18.21 34.40 -42.69
C SER A 799 -19.52 33.59 -42.65
N ASP A 800 -19.74 32.83 -41.58
CA ASP A 800 -20.84 31.90 -41.40
C ASP A 800 -21.54 32.03 -40.01
N LYS A 801 -21.25 33.12 -39.26
CA LYS A 801 -21.79 33.27 -37.92
C LYS A 801 -22.31 34.67 -37.64
N VAL A 802 -23.59 34.73 -37.34
CA VAL A 802 -24.34 35.93 -36.94
C VAL A 802 -24.72 35.82 -35.47
N VAL A 803 -24.54 36.89 -34.74
CA VAL A 803 -25.00 37.07 -33.36
C VAL A 803 -26.06 38.15 -33.34
N LEU A 804 -27.18 37.88 -32.66
CA LEU A 804 -28.33 38.74 -32.52
C LEU A 804 -28.65 38.99 -31.04
N VAL A 805 -28.88 40.21 -30.65
CA VAL A 805 -29.30 40.57 -29.29
C VAL A 805 -30.51 41.50 -29.40
N ALA A 806 -31.61 41.16 -28.73
CA ALA A 806 -32.82 41.96 -28.67
C ALA A 806 -33.12 42.44 -27.24
N GLY A 807 -33.48 43.68 -27.07
CA GLY A 807 -33.89 44.28 -25.82
C GLY A 807 -35.21 45.06 -25.98
N VAL A 808 -36.09 44.88 -25.03
CA VAL A 808 -37.38 45.60 -24.97
C VAL A 808 -37.50 46.26 -23.63
N THR A 809 -37.92 47.51 -23.58
CA THR A 809 -38.15 48.24 -22.32
C THR A 809 -39.42 47.73 -21.61
N ALA A 810 -39.42 47.75 -20.26
CA ALA A 810 -40.41 47.08 -19.43
C ALA A 810 -41.87 47.50 -19.77
N ASP A 811 -42.05 48.72 -20.13
CA ASP A 811 -43.38 49.31 -20.54
C ASP A 811 -43.94 48.79 -21.88
N VAL A 812 -43.09 48.20 -22.72
CA VAL A 812 -43.40 47.60 -24.01
C VAL A 812 -43.50 46.07 -24.00
N THR A 813 -42.98 45.41 -22.97
CA THR A 813 -42.88 43.94 -22.90
C THR A 813 -44.25 43.23 -22.92
N SER A 814 -45.33 43.87 -22.51
CA SER A 814 -46.71 43.34 -22.59
C SER A 814 -47.15 43.15 -24.02
N ARG A 815 -46.68 43.99 -24.96
CA ARG A 815 -47.04 44.00 -26.36
C ARG A 815 -46.00 43.34 -27.27
N VAL A 816 -44.75 43.64 -27.03
CA VAL A 816 -43.62 43.10 -27.82
C VAL A 816 -42.65 42.36 -26.88
N LYS A 817 -42.41 41.06 -27.07
CA LYS A 817 -41.48 40.25 -26.29
C LYS A 817 -40.19 40.06 -27.05
N ALA A 818 -39.02 40.31 -26.41
CA ALA A 818 -37.71 40.18 -27.03
C ALA A 818 -37.45 38.78 -27.54
N GLY A 819 -37.94 37.74 -26.82
CA GLY A 819 -37.76 36.35 -27.23
C GLY A 819 -38.49 35.98 -28.52
N GLU A 820 -39.72 36.47 -28.73
CA GLU A 820 -40.49 36.30 -30.00
C GLU A 820 -39.82 37.04 -31.16
N LEU A 821 -39.44 38.30 -30.91
CA LEU A 821 -38.80 39.13 -31.90
C LEU A 821 -37.46 38.49 -32.38
N VAL A 822 -36.55 38.17 -31.45
CA VAL A 822 -35.25 37.63 -31.81
C VAL A 822 -35.37 36.26 -32.48
N GLY A 823 -36.37 35.44 -32.06
CA GLY A 823 -36.63 34.13 -32.67
C GLY A 823 -37.08 34.27 -34.13
N THR A 824 -37.93 35.28 -34.43
CA THR A 824 -38.40 35.56 -35.79
C THR A 824 -37.25 36.03 -36.70
N ILE A 825 -36.38 36.90 -36.18
CA ILE A 825 -35.21 37.37 -36.91
C ILE A 825 -34.18 36.27 -37.11
N ALA A 826 -33.94 35.49 -36.07
CA ALA A 826 -32.98 34.37 -36.12
C ALA A 826 -33.36 33.32 -37.16
N ALA A 827 -34.64 33.01 -37.30
CA ALA A 827 -35.14 32.08 -38.32
C ALA A 827 -34.79 32.51 -39.74
N GLN A 828 -34.77 33.85 -40.04
CA GLN A 828 -34.43 34.39 -41.35
C GLN A 828 -32.92 34.32 -41.65
N VAL A 829 -32.09 34.27 -40.64
CA VAL A 829 -30.62 34.12 -40.77
C VAL A 829 -30.15 32.69 -40.51
N GLY A 830 -31.03 31.72 -40.63
CA GLY A 830 -30.71 30.28 -40.48
C GLY A 830 -30.35 29.84 -39.05
N GLY A 831 -30.93 30.54 -38.07
CA GLY A 831 -30.59 30.28 -36.66
C GLY A 831 -31.81 30.07 -35.77
N ARG A 832 -31.55 29.97 -34.48
CA ARG A 832 -32.57 29.88 -33.42
C ARG A 832 -32.14 30.70 -32.22
N GLY A 833 -33.13 31.20 -31.51
CA GLY A 833 -32.86 31.94 -30.27
C GLY A 833 -34.11 32.15 -29.44
N GLY A 834 -33.93 32.75 -28.28
CA GLY A 834 -35.00 33.04 -27.35
C GLY A 834 -34.48 33.75 -26.11
N GLY A 835 -35.33 34.01 -25.16
CA GLY A 835 -34.95 34.68 -23.92
C GLY A 835 -36.17 35.19 -23.16
N ARG A 836 -35.93 36.05 -22.21
CA ARG A 836 -36.92 36.71 -21.39
C ARG A 836 -37.74 37.75 -22.23
N PRO A 837 -38.90 38.20 -21.78
CA PRO A 837 -39.68 39.21 -22.49
C PRO A 837 -38.91 40.53 -22.70
N ASP A 838 -38.04 40.92 -21.79
CA ASP A 838 -37.23 42.15 -21.80
C ASP A 838 -35.90 42.04 -22.48
N PHE A 839 -35.36 40.79 -22.65
CA PHE A 839 -34.03 40.53 -23.21
C PHE A 839 -33.91 39.12 -23.81
N ALA A 840 -33.38 39.03 -25.03
CA ALA A 840 -33.16 37.74 -25.69
C ALA A 840 -31.96 37.77 -26.63
N GLN A 841 -31.39 36.59 -26.87
CA GLN A 841 -30.26 36.39 -27.77
C GLN A 841 -30.49 35.23 -28.75
N ALA A 842 -29.86 35.36 -29.92
CA ALA A 842 -29.89 34.32 -30.92
C ALA A 842 -28.58 34.30 -31.73
N GLY A 843 -28.36 33.17 -32.39
CA GLY A 843 -27.32 33.04 -33.39
C GLY A 843 -27.93 32.60 -34.73
N GLY A 844 -27.16 32.82 -35.81
CA GLY A 844 -27.53 32.38 -37.16
C GLY A 844 -26.28 32.05 -37.97
N ASN A 845 -26.47 31.36 -39.11
CA ASN A 845 -25.38 30.92 -40.00
C ASN A 845 -25.45 31.51 -41.42
N ASN A 846 -26.35 32.50 -41.65
CA ASN A 846 -26.51 33.14 -42.95
C ASN A 846 -26.37 34.68 -42.83
N PRO A 847 -25.15 35.23 -42.83
CA PRO A 847 -24.86 36.65 -42.76
C PRO A 847 -25.47 37.47 -43.93
N ALA A 848 -25.63 36.85 -45.12
CA ALA A 848 -26.17 37.55 -46.29
C ALA A 848 -27.67 37.91 -46.13
N ALA A 849 -28.39 37.20 -45.31
CA ALA A 849 -29.81 37.51 -45.03
C ALA A 849 -30.00 38.50 -43.88
N LEU A 850 -28.94 38.94 -43.19
CA LEU A 850 -29.01 39.74 -41.98
C LEU A 850 -29.68 41.13 -42.20
N ASP A 851 -29.29 41.84 -43.25
CA ASP A 851 -29.83 43.18 -43.50
C ASP A 851 -31.33 43.12 -43.81
N ALA A 852 -31.79 42.13 -44.58
CA ALA A 852 -33.21 41.92 -44.85
C ALA A 852 -33.99 41.52 -43.58
N ALA A 853 -33.37 40.69 -42.73
CA ALA A 853 -33.97 40.31 -41.46
C ALA A 853 -34.13 41.46 -40.46
N LEU A 854 -33.11 42.35 -40.38
CA LEU A 854 -33.15 43.54 -39.55
C LEU A 854 -34.18 44.58 -40.09
N ALA A 855 -34.36 44.73 -41.41
CA ALA A 855 -35.41 45.58 -42.00
C ALA A 855 -36.83 45.09 -41.61
N GLY A 856 -37.04 43.81 -41.43
CA GLY A 856 -38.32 43.24 -40.99
C GLY A 856 -38.71 43.56 -39.54
N VAL A 857 -37.78 44.05 -38.70
CA VAL A 857 -38.02 44.34 -37.26
C VAL A 857 -39.12 45.41 -37.12
N GLN A 858 -39.10 46.50 -37.94
CA GLN A 858 -40.03 47.55 -37.87
C GLN A 858 -41.49 47.08 -38.22
N GLN A 859 -41.61 46.17 -39.19
CA GLN A 859 -42.90 45.61 -39.59
C GLN A 859 -43.41 44.66 -38.49
N PHE A 860 -42.59 43.88 -37.90
CA PHE A 860 -42.88 43.01 -36.75
C PHE A 860 -43.50 43.85 -35.57
N VAL A 861 -42.76 44.91 -35.24
CA VAL A 861 -43.18 45.78 -34.12
C VAL A 861 -44.51 46.48 -34.44
N ARG A 862 -44.74 46.99 -35.68
CA ARG A 862 -46.01 47.55 -36.08
C ARG A 862 -47.15 46.57 -35.92
N GLY A 863 -46.97 45.31 -36.34
CA GLY A 863 -48.03 44.31 -36.24
C GLY A 863 -48.35 43.85 -34.80
N LYS A 864 -47.46 44.13 -33.84
CA LYS A 864 -47.72 43.86 -32.40
C LYS A 864 -48.19 45.02 -31.58
N LEU A 865 -48.09 46.23 -32.13
CA LEU A 865 -48.57 47.45 -31.47
C LEU A 865 -50.00 47.82 -31.87
N VAL A 866 -50.55 47.25 -32.95
CA VAL A 866 -51.93 47.37 -33.40
C VAL A 866 -52.91 46.61 -32.44
#